data_c8716fb161c371ff4b234ee5aea5035c
#
_entry.id   c8716fb161c371ff4b234ee5aea5035c
#
_cell.length_a   1.000
_cell.length_b   1.000
_cell.length_c   1.000
_cell.angle_alpha   90.00
_cell.angle_beta   90.00
_cell.angle_gamma   90.00
#
_symmetry.space_group_name_H-M   'P 1'
#
loop_
_entity.id
_entity.type
_entity.pdbx_description
1 polymer ?
#
loop_
_entity_poly.entity_id
_entity_poly.type
_entity_poly.pdbx_seq_one_letter_code
_entity_poly.pdbx_strand_id
1 'polypeptide(L)'
;MPRTMDAFITKGVAVLAVVFMIAFPAAGQQLTNDKLSVSVKAQEGSYHVALAHGESIFTSRMAAEVDGHWLRSNDYPHCDASSSQFSDALGTGRQVTTTCSGLAGQADLIYVVQLYDQAAYGALQVRLRNTTGKQITVQAIRAIEATGSTILNVGGPPAADRFLSDSFSEDWPEMKIYDLANAPDNLHRGVGSQMIYNRESKQSFFVGALTSGRFLTILRVQVEGKGSNARIASYTVDSTGTTEIQKQFELKNAPPDDQVELSLAVAPGEEIAGERLMIAAGGDYHDQLLAYGAAIKLLHHARIPADAPIGWWSWTAYYAAINEAETLANADWQAQHLKSLGYKFLQVDEGYQYARGEYSTTNAVQFPSGMRAIGHHVTGDGLTFGIWTGPFEVTSRAWVYEHHKDWLVHNAKGDPISSGKVYDQDSDVLYTLDTTHPGAQDYLRQTYKTLVREWGVRFIKLDFMDTTAIEGYHYRPNTTALEAQRIGLQIIRDTVGNDVILDKDGSPMLNPVGIVDTGRISQDTGHSFERTKEAGTGVAARFYMHRNFFVDDPDAFNTVSQSFRNTSRSRSALSLAAAEASIALSAVCGGMYEIGDDMLILGAEKDRLALVENQDLLNMPKLGRASTPIDLLSYEPQDEQPSIFFLRESPRQAILTVFNWTEGPRSHILDLAALGLPAGHTYSARDIFEENATVDLEGGAVRITNQAPQSVRMIMLIDNNVSVSAPVVHAEVPAEAKVGEAFSLSAQTEDSGDPAVGYHWDFGDGTSADGRKAAHVYTRVADFNVQLTVEGVEGTSAKQNFTIKTTGGLRQQPNLTDNRRFVEPMDH
;
A
#
# COMPACT_ATOMS: atom_id res chain seq x y z
N MET A 1 -28.49 20.59 38.88
CA MET A 1 -29.13 20.57 37.55
C MET A 1 -28.09 20.05 36.58
N PRO A 2 -28.20 18.81 36.04
CA PRO A 2 -27.26 18.24 35.15
C PRO A 2 -27.56 18.66 33.71
N ARG A 3 -26.56 19.14 32.98
CA ARG A 3 -26.60 19.35 31.53
C ARG A 3 -26.24 18.06 30.83
N THR A 4 -27.15 17.56 30.06
CA THR A 4 -27.06 16.43 29.16
C THR A 4 -25.98 16.67 28.10
N MET A 5 -25.05 15.73 27.99
CA MET A 5 -24.16 15.56 26.83
C MET A 5 -24.93 14.88 25.70
N ASP A 6 -25.13 15.58 24.62
CA ASP A 6 -25.68 15.03 23.39
C ASP A 6 -24.62 14.17 22.70
N ALA A 7 -25.00 12.93 22.47
CA ALA A 7 -24.24 11.98 21.67
C ALA A 7 -24.29 12.37 20.19
N PHE A 8 -23.14 12.62 19.56
CA PHE A 8 -23.01 12.68 18.12
C PHE A 8 -23.14 11.25 17.55
N ILE A 9 -24.35 10.91 17.15
CA ILE A 9 -24.60 9.73 16.31
C ILE A 9 -24.21 10.13 14.88
N THR A 10 -23.15 9.56 14.35
CA THR A 10 -22.82 9.56 12.93
C THR A 10 -23.97 8.90 12.17
N LYS A 11 -24.72 9.69 11.43
CA LYS A 11 -25.73 9.21 10.50
C LYS A 11 -25.01 8.51 9.33
N GLY A 12 -24.91 7.20 9.42
CA GLY A 12 -24.70 6.36 8.25
C GLY A 12 -25.90 6.57 7.30
N VAL A 13 -25.62 7.01 6.09
CA VAL A 13 -26.59 7.08 5.01
C VAL A 13 -26.92 5.64 4.63
N ALA A 14 -28.01 5.11 5.19
CA ALA A 14 -28.60 3.89 4.69
C ALA A 14 -29.26 4.20 3.34
N VAL A 15 -28.62 3.79 2.27
CA VAL A 15 -29.24 3.74 0.95
C VAL A 15 -30.27 2.62 0.99
N LEU A 16 -31.54 2.99 1.02
CA LEU A 16 -32.64 2.06 0.95
C LEU A 16 -32.69 1.50 -0.50
N ALA A 17 -32.14 0.28 -0.69
CA ALA A 17 -32.31 -0.45 -1.94
C ALA A 17 -33.77 -0.96 -2.01
N VAL A 18 -34.54 -0.46 -2.96
CA VAL A 18 -35.85 -1.00 -3.29
C VAL A 18 -35.65 -2.29 -4.08
N VAL A 19 -35.84 -3.43 -3.40
CA VAL A 19 -35.76 -4.76 -4.01
C VAL A 19 -37.09 -5.11 -4.67
N PHE A 20 -37.08 -5.22 -6.00
CA PHE A 20 -38.15 -5.89 -6.75
C PHE A 20 -37.88 -7.40 -6.81
N MET A 21 -38.58 -8.18 -6.02
CA MET A 21 -38.53 -9.65 -6.11
C MET A 21 -39.40 -10.16 -7.28
N ILE A 22 -38.77 -10.74 -8.29
CA ILE A 22 -39.44 -11.57 -9.29
C ILE A 22 -39.06 -13.02 -9.01
N ALA A 23 -40.00 -13.81 -8.54
CA ALA A 23 -39.82 -15.25 -8.29
C ALA A 23 -39.88 -16.03 -9.61
N PHE A 24 -38.79 -16.68 -9.98
CA PHE A 24 -38.72 -17.66 -11.07
C PHE A 24 -38.62 -19.07 -10.53
N PRO A 25 -39.15 -20.11 -11.24
CA PRO A 25 -39.15 -21.50 -10.77
C PRO A 25 -37.73 -22.12 -10.83
N ALA A 26 -37.46 -23.11 -10.00
CA ALA A 26 -36.22 -23.79 -9.65
C ALA A 26 -35.49 -24.50 -10.83
N ALA A 27 -34.95 -23.74 -11.78
CA ALA A 27 -33.78 -24.17 -12.54
C ALA A 27 -32.58 -23.41 -11.97
N GLY A 28 -31.41 -24.07 -11.86
CA GLY A 28 -30.21 -23.46 -11.25
C GLY A 28 -30.01 -22.03 -11.73
N GLN A 29 -29.83 -21.11 -10.76
CA GLN A 29 -29.73 -19.70 -11.08
C GLN A 29 -28.35 -19.43 -11.63
N GLN A 30 -28.28 -18.97 -12.89
CA GLN A 30 -27.03 -18.66 -13.57
C GLN A 30 -26.86 -17.15 -13.75
N LEU A 31 -25.71 -16.65 -13.38
CA LEU A 31 -25.23 -15.31 -13.67
C LEU A 31 -24.09 -15.40 -14.68
N THR A 32 -24.02 -14.48 -15.63
CA THR A 32 -22.96 -14.43 -16.64
C THR A 32 -22.66 -12.98 -16.98
N ASN A 33 -21.40 -12.64 -17.07
CA ASN A 33 -20.88 -11.42 -17.69
C ASN A 33 -19.88 -11.81 -18.81
N ASP A 34 -19.12 -10.86 -19.34
CA ASP A 34 -18.23 -11.09 -20.49
C ASP A 34 -17.09 -12.09 -20.19
N LYS A 35 -16.71 -12.31 -18.94
CA LYS A 35 -15.56 -13.12 -18.56
C LYS A 35 -15.90 -14.34 -17.69
N LEU A 36 -16.93 -14.22 -16.87
CA LEU A 36 -17.31 -15.22 -15.88
C LEU A 36 -18.75 -15.72 -16.06
N SER A 37 -18.94 -16.97 -15.78
CA SER A 37 -20.26 -17.60 -15.57
C SER A 37 -20.29 -18.25 -14.19
N VAL A 38 -21.29 -17.93 -13.39
CA VAL A 38 -21.49 -18.55 -12.07
C VAL A 38 -22.88 -19.16 -12.01
N SER A 39 -22.96 -20.46 -11.75
CA SER A 39 -24.23 -21.16 -11.54
C SER A 39 -24.38 -21.60 -10.09
N VAL A 40 -25.46 -21.20 -9.46
CA VAL A 40 -25.79 -21.57 -8.07
C VAL A 40 -26.71 -22.77 -8.09
N LYS A 41 -26.26 -23.84 -7.42
CA LYS A 41 -27.00 -25.09 -7.24
C LYS A 41 -27.47 -25.17 -5.79
N ALA A 42 -28.54 -24.44 -5.49
CA ALA A 42 -29.02 -24.26 -4.13
C ALA A 42 -29.27 -25.58 -3.41
N GLN A 43 -29.92 -26.53 -4.06
CA GLN A 43 -30.24 -27.84 -3.47
C GLN A 43 -29.02 -28.72 -3.12
N GLU A 44 -27.90 -28.43 -3.79
CA GLU A 44 -26.61 -29.09 -3.51
C GLU A 44 -25.78 -28.28 -2.50
N GLY A 45 -26.25 -27.10 -2.07
CA GLY A 45 -25.51 -26.19 -1.22
C GLY A 45 -24.18 -25.75 -1.86
N SER A 46 -24.15 -25.59 -3.21
CA SER A 46 -22.92 -25.31 -3.95
C SER A 46 -23.11 -24.24 -5.03
N TYR A 47 -21.99 -23.70 -5.49
CA TYR A 47 -21.93 -22.87 -6.69
C TYR A 47 -20.77 -23.31 -7.58
N HIS A 48 -20.89 -23.04 -8.85
CA HIS A 48 -19.92 -23.41 -9.85
C HIS A 48 -19.44 -22.15 -10.58
N VAL A 49 -18.11 -21.97 -10.69
CA VAL A 49 -17.48 -20.87 -11.39
C VAL A 49 -16.83 -21.42 -12.68
N ALA A 50 -17.08 -20.75 -13.79
CA ALA A 50 -16.53 -21.08 -15.09
C ALA A 50 -16.13 -19.78 -15.84
N LEU A 51 -15.26 -19.92 -16.83
CA LEU A 51 -15.07 -18.88 -17.84
C LEU A 51 -16.37 -18.68 -18.63
N ALA A 52 -16.62 -17.49 -19.16
CA ALA A 52 -17.83 -17.20 -19.92
C ALA A 52 -18.05 -18.13 -21.13
N HIS A 53 -16.96 -18.70 -21.65
CA HIS A 53 -16.97 -19.65 -22.78
C HIS A 53 -17.11 -21.13 -22.35
N GLY A 54 -17.38 -21.39 -21.05
CA GLY A 54 -17.82 -22.70 -20.56
C GLY A 54 -16.74 -23.58 -19.94
N GLU A 55 -15.47 -23.18 -19.89
CA GLU A 55 -14.47 -23.93 -19.16
C GLU A 55 -14.68 -23.80 -17.63
N SER A 56 -14.76 -24.96 -16.97
CA SER A 56 -14.99 -25.04 -15.53
C SER A 56 -13.72 -24.69 -14.76
N ILE A 57 -13.77 -23.66 -13.93
CA ILE A 57 -12.66 -23.29 -13.03
C ILE A 57 -12.72 -24.14 -11.77
N PHE A 58 -13.86 -24.13 -11.06
CA PHE A 58 -14.11 -24.98 -9.89
C PHE A 58 -15.60 -25.06 -9.52
N THR A 59 -15.94 -26.05 -8.72
CA THR A 59 -17.17 -26.10 -7.95
C THR A 59 -16.84 -25.91 -6.49
N SER A 60 -17.61 -25.10 -5.77
CA SER A 60 -17.35 -24.77 -4.39
C SER A 60 -18.61 -24.88 -3.54
N ARG A 61 -18.41 -25.18 -2.27
CA ARG A 61 -19.36 -24.97 -1.19
C ARG A 61 -18.82 -23.85 -0.28
N MET A 62 -19.69 -23.37 0.61
CA MET A 62 -19.34 -22.41 1.64
C MET A 62 -19.42 -23.06 3.00
N ALA A 63 -18.74 -22.45 3.98
CA ALA A 63 -18.76 -22.95 5.34
C ALA A 63 -18.53 -21.81 6.35
N ALA A 64 -18.84 -22.10 7.62
CA ALA A 64 -18.43 -21.30 8.76
C ALA A 64 -17.98 -22.24 9.90
N GLU A 65 -16.94 -21.86 10.61
CA GLU A 65 -16.51 -22.55 11.82
C GLU A 65 -17.21 -21.92 13.00
N VAL A 66 -18.08 -22.70 13.64
CA VAL A 66 -18.97 -22.26 14.72
C VAL A 66 -18.80 -23.20 15.91
N ASP A 67 -18.52 -22.64 17.09
CA ASP A 67 -18.27 -23.42 18.32
C ASP A 67 -17.22 -24.54 18.10
N GLY A 68 -16.19 -24.30 17.24
CA GLY A 68 -15.13 -25.24 16.88
C GLY A 68 -15.52 -26.32 15.86
N HIS A 69 -16.66 -26.17 15.18
CA HIS A 69 -17.15 -27.12 14.18
C HIS A 69 -17.46 -26.43 12.84
N TRP A 70 -17.04 -27.02 11.74
CA TRP A 70 -17.38 -26.54 10.40
C TRP A 70 -18.81 -26.89 10.02
N LEU A 71 -19.65 -25.90 9.80
CA LEU A 71 -20.97 -25.99 9.19
C LEU A 71 -20.81 -25.69 7.69
N ARG A 72 -21.14 -26.66 6.84
CA ARG A 72 -21.00 -26.53 5.39
C ARG A 72 -22.35 -26.39 4.71
N SER A 73 -22.44 -25.62 3.65
CA SER A 73 -23.71 -25.36 2.95
C SER A 73 -24.41 -26.61 2.46
N ASN A 74 -23.68 -27.67 2.11
CA ASN A 74 -24.23 -28.96 1.68
C ASN A 74 -24.68 -29.89 2.84
N ASP A 75 -24.46 -29.50 4.09
CA ASP A 75 -24.95 -30.24 5.26
C ASP A 75 -26.40 -29.84 5.64
N TYR A 76 -26.89 -28.75 5.06
CA TYR A 76 -28.20 -28.21 5.38
C TYR A 76 -29.29 -28.90 4.59
N PRO A 77 -30.44 -29.23 5.22
CA PRO A 77 -31.54 -29.91 4.54
C PRO A 77 -32.27 -29.00 3.54
N HIS A 78 -32.18 -27.68 3.71
CA HIS A 78 -32.86 -26.71 2.84
C HIS A 78 -31.93 -25.57 2.51
N CYS A 79 -31.74 -25.31 1.19
CA CYS A 79 -31.09 -24.11 0.70
C CYS A 79 -32.00 -23.47 -0.36
N ASP A 80 -32.46 -22.27 -0.08
CA ASP A 80 -33.33 -21.48 -0.95
C ASP A 80 -32.56 -20.32 -1.59
N ALA A 81 -32.64 -20.21 -2.92
CA ALA A 81 -31.96 -19.17 -3.67
C ALA A 81 -32.95 -18.18 -4.30
N SER A 82 -32.62 -16.92 -4.24
CA SER A 82 -33.32 -15.82 -4.88
C SER A 82 -32.41 -14.96 -5.72
N SER A 83 -32.87 -14.51 -6.89
CA SER A 83 -32.13 -13.58 -7.74
C SER A 83 -32.70 -12.18 -7.61
N SER A 84 -31.81 -11.17 -7.63
CA SER A 84 -32.18 -9.76 -7.67
C SER A 84 -31.13 -8.95 -8.41
N GLN A 85 -31.51 -7.74 -8.80
CA GLN A 85 -30.55 -6.72 -9.21
C GLN A 85 -29.95 -6.08 -7.95
N PHE A 86 -28.72 -5.58 -8.06
CA PHE A 86 -28.06 -4.81 -7.01
C PHE A 86 -27.36 -3.59 -7.61
N SER A 87 -27.09 -2.62 -6.75
CA SER A 87 -26.26 -1.45 -7.06
C SER A 87 -25.44 -1.11 -5.83
N ASP A 88 -24.15 -0.93 -6.01
CA ASP A 88 -23.24 -0.50 -4.96
C ASP A 88 -22.19 0.49 -5.51
N ALA A 89 -21.16 0.79 -4.72
CA ALA A 89 -20.10 1.72 -5.11
C ALA A 89 -19.30 1.25 -6.34
N LEU A 90 -19.25 -0.04 -6.63
CA LEU A 90 -18.54 -0.61 -7.79
C LEU A 90 -19.41 -0.68 -9.06
N GLY A 91 -20.71 -0.47 -8.95
CA GLY A 91 -21.61 -0.47 -10.10
C GLY A 91 -22.92 -1.21 -9.87
N THR A 92 -23.55 -1.59 -10.98
CA THR A 92 -24.79 -2.36 -11.01
C THR A 92 -24.57 -3.77 -11.52
N GLY A 93 -25.46 -4.68 -11.17
CA GLY A 93 -25.37 -6.04 -11.63
C GLY A 93 -26.50 -6.93 -11.12
N ARG A 94 -26.30 -8.23 -11.26
CA ARG A 94 -27.22 -9.25 -10.79
C ARG A 94 -26.58 -10.09 -9.70
N GLN A 95 -27.37 -10.47 -8.72
CA GLN A 95 -26.94 -11.33 -7.62
C GLN A 95 -27.88 -12.49 -7.38
N VAL A 96 -27.31 -13.55 -6.84
CA VAL A 96 -28.03 -14.67 -6.23
C VAL A 96 -27.72 -14.70 -4.75
N THR A 97 -28.72 -14.60 -3.92
CA THR A 97 -28.64 -14.84 -2.47
C THR A 97 -29.21 -16.19 -2.15
N THR A 98 -28.43 -17.04 -1.50
CA THR A 98 -28.85 -18.37 -1.06
C THR A 98 -28.83 -18.43 0.46
N THR A 99 -29.93 -18.90 1.07
CA THR A 99 -30.04 -19.13 2.51
C THR A 99 -30.18 -20.64 2.76
N CYS A 100 -29.21 -21.21 3.46
CA CYS A 100 -29.21 -22.59 3.91
C CYS A 100 -29.65 -22.64 5.37
N SER A 101 -30.70 -23.38 5.68
CA SER A 101 -31.39 -23.41 6.97
C SER A 101 -31.87 -24.79 7.37
N GLY A 102 -32.35 -24.91 8.61
CA GLY A 102 -33.00 -26.15 9.12
C GLY A 102 -31.99 -27.21 9.62
N LEU A 103 -30.68 -26.92 9.70
CA LEU A 103 -29.72 -27.80 10.35
C LEU A 103 -29.97 -27.74 11.87
N ALA A 104 -30.31 -28.89 12.48
CA ALA A 104 -30.79 -28.93 13.85
C ALA A 104 -29.82 -28.30 14.86
N GLY A 105 -30.28 -27.25 15.55
CA GLY A 105 -29.53 -26.55 16.58
C GLY A 105 -28.35 -25.71 16.07
N GLN A 106 -28.26 -25.47 14.76
CA GLN A 106 -27.19 -24.69 14.11
C GLN A 106 -27.73 -23.37 13.54
N ALA A 107 -26.81 -22.42 13.34
CA ALA A 107 -27.10 -21.15 12.70
C ALA A 107 -27.36 -21.30 11.19
N ASP A 108 -28.10 -20.37 10.59
CA ASP A 108 -28.29 -20.34 9.13
C ASP A 108 -27.09 -19.79 8.42
N LEU A 109 -26.72 -20.42 7.29
CA LEU A 109 -25.63 -19.99 6.43
C LEU A 109 -26.20 -19.27 5.21
N ILE A 110 -25.75 -18.06 4.94
CA ILE A 110 -26.22 -17.22 3.82
C ILE A 110 -25.03 -16.91 2.94
N TYR A 111 -25.18 -17.05 1.62
CA TYR A 111 -24.15 -16.63 0.70
C TYR A 111 -24.69 -15.82 -0.46
N VAL A 112 -23.90 -14.85 -0.91
CA VAL A 112 -24.23 -13.93 -1.98
C VAL A 112 -23.18 -14.05 -3.08
N VAL A 113 -23.65 -14.30 -4.28
CA VAL A 113 -22.83 -14.27 -5.51
C VAL A 113 -23.32 -13.10 -6.36
N GLN A 114 -22.41 -12.23 -6.74
CA GLN A 114 -22.66 -11.03 -7.53
C GLN A 114 -21.86 -11.05 -8.81
N LEU A 115 -22.46 -10.68 -9.95
CA LEU A 115 -21.72 -10.32 -11.17
C LEU A 115 -22.13 -8.94 -11.63
N TYR A 116 -21.13 -8.09 -11.94
CA TYR A 116 -21.32 -6.73 -12.41
C TYR A 116 -21.58 -6.69 -13.91
N ASP A 117 -22.47 -5.79 -14.36
CA ASP A 117 -22.86 -5.66 -15.77
C ASP A 117 -21.79 -4.98 -16.63
N GLN A 118 -21.00 -4.07 -16.03
CA GLN A 118 -20.01 -3.24 -16.73
C GLN A 118 -18.56 -3.58 -16.35
N ALA A 119 -18.35 -4.66 -15.58
CA ALA A 119 -17.03 -5.06 -15.12
C ALA A 119 -16.79 -6.55 -15.37
N ALA A 120 -15.55 -6.90 -15.66
CA ALA A 120 -15.12 -8.26 -15.94
C ALA A 120 -14.93 -9.12 -14.68
N TYR A 121 -15.59 -8.77 -13.59
CA TYR A 121 -15.45 -9.46 -12.30
C TYR A 121 -16.80 -9.65 -11.61
N GLY A 122 -16.78 -10.44 -10.55
CA GLY A 122 -17.87 -10.65 -9.61
C GLY A 122 -17.42 -10.50 -8.18
N ALA A 123 -18.34 -10.65 -7.23
CA ALA A 123 -18.04 -10.67 -5.82
C ALA A 123 -18.75 -11.84 -5.10
N LEU A 124 -18.08 -12.34 -4.06
CA LEU A 124 -18.59 -13.39 -3.16
C LEU A 124 -18.61 -12.85 -1.74
N GLN A 125 -19.65 -13.19 -0.98
CA GLN A 125 -19.70 -12.96 0.46
C GLN A 125 -20.51 -14.05 1.16
N VAL A 126 -20.03 -14.51 2.32
CA VAL A 126 -20.71 -15.45 3.20
C VAL A 126 -21.06 -14.76 4.50
N ARG A 127 -22.27 -15.04 4.98
CA ARG A 127 -22.80 -14.53 6.26
C ARG A 127 -23.38 -15.67 7.06
N LEU A 128 -23.32 -15.55 8.36
CA LEU A 128 -23.90 -16.48 9.31
C LEU A 128 -24.91 -15.73 10.15
N ARG A 129 -26.18 -16.24 10.20
CA ARG A 129 -27.23 -15.70 11.07
C ARG A 129 -27.45 -16.66 12.20
N ASN A 130 -27.29 -16.19 13.43
CA ASN A 130 -27.58 -17.01 14.60
C ASN A 130 -29.11 -17.17 14.83
N THR A 131 -29.68 -18.22 14.29
CA THR A 131 -31.10 -18.60 14.47
C THR A 131 -31.30 -19.55 15.66
N THR A 132 -30.22 -19.84 16.41
CA THR A 132 -30.28 -20.65 17.62
C THR A 132 -30.80 -19.82 18.80
N GLY A 133 -31.28 -20.48 19.86
CA GLY A 133 -31.71 -19.80 21.08
C GLY A 133 -30.58 -19.41 22.05
N LYS A 134 -29.32 -19.59 21.66
CA LYS A 134 -28.13 -19.34 22.49
C LYS A 134 -27.10 -18.51 21.74
N GLN A 135 -26.21 -17.84 22.47
CA GLN A 135 -25.02 -17.27 21.87
C GLN A 135 -24.11 -18.36 21.28
N ILE A 136 -23.56 -18.11 20.12
CA ILE A 136 -22.56 -18.94 19.44
C ILE A 136 -21.24 -18.19 19.28
N THR A 137 -20.15 -18.90 18.99
CA THR A 137 -18.87 -18.30 18.65
C THR A 137 -18.47 -18.65 17.21
N VAL A 138 -17.92 -17.67 16.48
CA VAL A 138 -17.46 -17.83 15.09
C VAL A 138 -15.95 -17.65 15.04
N GLN A 139 -15.24 -18.65 14.52
CA GLN A 139 -13.80 -18.67 14.38
C GLN A 139 -13.34 -18.34 12.95
N ALA A 140 -14.09 -18.79 11.94
CA ALA A 140 -13.79 -18.52 10.55
C ALA A 140 -15.05 -18.57 9.68
N ILE A 141 -15.03 -17.85 8.56
CA ILE A 141 -16.05 -17.89 7.53
C ILE A 141 -15.36 -18.17 6.19
N ARG A 142 -15.75 -19.28 5.54
CA ARG A 142 -15.14 -19.79 4.30
C ARG A 142 -16.03 -19.49 3.11
N ALA A 143 -15.54 -18.67 2.19
CA ALA A 143 -16.27 -18.32 0.99
C ALA A 143 -16.02 -19.30 -0.17
N ILE A 144 -14.83 -19.92 -0.21
CA ILE A 144 -14.46 -20.93 -1.21
C ILE A 144 -13.95 -22.18 -0.48
N GLU A 145 -14.59 -23.31 -0.71
CA GLU A 145 -14.07 -24.65 -0.44
C GLU A 145 -14.26 -25.47 -1.70
N ALA A 146 -13.26 -25.45 -2.57
CA ALA A 146 -13.34 -26.12 -3.87
C ALA A 146 -13.42 -27.63 -3.72
N THR A 147 -14.35 -28.23 -4.44
CA THR A 147 -14.67 -29.65 -4.40
C THR A 147 -14.67 -30.26 -5.80
N GLY A 148 -14.55 -31.58 -5.89
CA GLY A 148 -14.59 -32.31 -7.16
C GLY A 148 -13.21 -32.49 -7.80
N SER A 149 -13.21 -32.86 -9.08
CA SER A 149 -11.99 -33.20 -9.81
C SER A 149 -11.33 -32.02 -10.51
N THR A 150 -12.03 -30.89 -10.64
CA THR A 150 -11.56 -29.67 -11.30
C THR A 150 -11.45 -28.56 -10.28
N ILE A 151 -10.23 -28.11 -10.00
CA ILE A 151 -9.92 -27.08 -9.03
C ILE A 151 -8.92 -26.11 -9.65
N LEU A 152 -9.30 -24.84 -9.74
CA LEU A 152 -8.52 -23.74 -10.33
C LEU A 152 -8.02 -24.03 -11.76
N ASN A 153 -8.88 -24.62 -12.59
CA ASN A 153 -8.54 -24.88 -13.98
C ASN A 153 -8.80 -23.62 -14.83
N VAL A 154 -7.76 -23.06 -15.38
CA VAL A 154 -7.81 -21.93 -16.32
C VAL A 154 -7.43 -22.36 -17.75
N GLY A 155 -7.58 -23.64 -18.05
CA GLY A 155 -7.18 -24.27 -19.33
C GLY A 155 -5.70 -24.62 -19.35
N GLY A 156 -5.31 -25.46 -20.31
CA GLY A 156 -3.94 -25.95 -20.40
C GLY A 156 -3.57 -26.98 -19.31
N PRO A 157 -2.34 -27.49 -19.33
CA PRO A 157 -1.87 -28.43 -18.32
C PRO A 157 -1.54 -27.70 -17.00
N PRO A 158 -1.92 -28.26 -15.83
CA PRO A 158 -1.58 -27.65 -14.54
C PRO A 158 -0.08 -27.43 -14.32
N ALA A 159 0.79 -28.19 -14.96
CA ALA A 159 2.23 -27.98 -14.89
C ALA A 159 2.71 -26.65 -15.50
N ALA A 160 1.88 -25.99 -16.31
CA ALA A 160 2.13 -24.66 -16.86
C ALA A 160 1.55 -23.53 -16.00
N ASP A 161 0.89 -23.86 -14.87
CA ASP A 161 0.33 -22.89 -13.96
C ASP A 161 1.42 -22.18 -13.15
N ARG A 162 1.27 -20.87 -13.05
CA ARG A 162 2.06 -19.99 -12.19
C ARG A 162 1.13 -19.26 -11.23
N PHE A 163 1.54 -19.19 -9.99
CA PHE A 163 0.82 -18.50 -8.94
C PHE A 163 1.54 -17.24 -8.50
N LEU A 164 0.78 -16.16 -8.30
CA LEU A 164 1.16 -15.01 -7.51
C LEU A 164 0.33 -15.05 -6.23
N SER A 165 0.97 -15.23 -5.09
CA SER A 165 0.35 -15.24 -3.76
C SER A 165 0.85 -14.03 -2.99
N ASP A 166 -0.05 -13.09 -2.69
CA ASP A 166 0.29 -11.91 -1.89
C ASP A 166 0.55 -12.31 -0.43
N SER A 167 1.23 -11.45 0.31
CA SER A 167 1.65 -11.68 1.70
C SER A 167 0.89 -10.81 2.67
N PHE A 168 1.08 -11.07 3.98
CA PHE A 168 0.41 -10.32 5.05
C PHE A 168 0.89 -8.87 5.12
N SER A 169 2.20 -8.70 5.19
CA SER A 169 2.87 -7.40 5.01
C SER A 169 3.81 -7.44 3.80
N GLU A 170 4.47 -6.36 3.49
CA GLU A 170 5.47 -6.31 2.43
C GLU A 170 6.66 -7.22 2.72
N ASP A 171 7.05 -7.34 3.98
CA ASP A 171 8.21 -8.10 4.43
C ASP A 171 7.88 -9.55 4.76
N TRP A 172 6.65 -9.81 5.25
CA TRP A 172 6.40 -11.07 5.91
C TRP A 172 4.94 -11.56 5.84
N PRO A 173 4.75 -12.86 5.58
CA PRO A 173 5.74 -13.76 4.95
C PRO A 173 6.09 -13.25 3.55
N GLU A 174 7.27 -13.56 3.04
CA GLU A 174 7.71 -13.16 1.71
C GLU A 174 6.64 -13.47 0.64
N MET A 175 6.33 -12.48 -0.20
CA MET A 175 5.48 -12.66 -1.37
C MET A 175 6.10 -13.70 -2.31
N LYS A 176 5.26 -14.53 -2.91
CA LYS A 176 5.74 -15.63 -3.77
C LYS A 176 5.09 -15.63 -5.14
N ILE A 177 5.96 -15.69 -6.15
CA ILE A 177 5.59 -16.14 -7.50
C ILE A 177 6.26 -17.49 -7.71
N TYR A 178 5.48 -18.53 -8.06
CA TYR A 178 6.01 -19.88 -8.20
C TYR A 178 5.30 -20.69 -9.29
N ASP A 179 6.05 -21.57 -9.92
CA ASP A 179 5.52 -22.55 -10.86
C ASP A 179 4.94 -23.75 -10.11
N LEU A 180 3.71 -24.12 -10.41
CA LEU A 180 3.05 -25.27 -9.77
C LEU A 180 3.87 -26.55 -9.90
N ALA A 181 4.45 -26.78 -11.07
CA ALA A 181 5.26 -27.98 -11.37
C ALA A 181 6.47 -28.13 -10.44
N ASN A 182 7.06 -27.03 -10.02
CA ASN A 182 8.31 -26.98 -9.25
C ASN A 182 8.14 -26.38 -7.85
N ALA A 183 6.90 -26.27 -7.39
CA ALA A 183 6.61 -25.73 -6.09
C ALA A 183 7.38 -26.46 -4.98
N PRO A 184 8.12 -25.75 -4.11
CA PRO A 184 8.94 -26.38 -3.07
C PRO A 184 8.07 -27.05 -2.00
N ASP A 185 6.93 -26.44 -1.69
CA ASP A 185 5.98 -26.85 -0.66
C ASP A 185 4.71 -27.42 -1.28
N ASN A 186 4.01 -28.26 -0.53
CA ASN A 186 2.73 -28.81 -0.97
C ASN A 186 1.54 -27.89 -0.65
N LEU A 187 1.70 -26.97 0.29
CA LEU A 187 0.67 -26.02 0.69
C LEU A 187 1.16 -24.59 0.48
N HIS A 188 0.49 -23.89 -0.43
CA HIS A 188 0.77 -22.49 -0.72
C HIS A 188 -0.30 -21.60 -0.11
N ARG A 189 0.12 -20.55 0.53
CA ARG A 189 -0.75 -19.58 1.21
C ARG A 189 -0.60 -18.21 0.57
N GLY A 190 -1.73 -17.55 0.31
CA GLY A 190 -1.81 -16.13 -0.02
C GLY A 190 -2.59 -15.41 1.08
N VAL A 191 -2.29 -14.16 1.30
CA VAL A 191 -3.00 -13.28 2.22
C VAL A 191 -3.55 -12.09 1.46
N GLY A 192 -4.85 -11.86 1.58
CA GLY A 192 -5.52 -10.77 0.87
C GLY A 192 -5.84 -11.10 -0.58
N SER A 193 -4.87 -11.54 -1.39
CA SER A 193 -5.11 -11.88 -2.80
C SER A 193 -4.25 -13.02 -3.33
N GLN A 194 -4.74 -13.66 -4.41
CA GLN A 194 -4.02 -14.69 -5.14
C GLN A 194 -4.45 -14.71 -6.61
N MET A 195 -3.47 -14.88 -7.50
CA MET A 195 -3.64 -15.02 -8.94
C MET A 195 -3.08 -16.36 -9.41
N ILE A 196 -3.83 -17.09 -10.23
CA ILE A 196 -3.33 -18.20 -11.03
C ILE A 196 -3.30 -17.80 -12.51
N TYR A 197 -2.23 -18.13 -13.21
CA TYR A 197 -2.07 -17.90 -14.64
C TYR A 197 -1.46 -19.14 -15.30
N ASN A 198 -2.09 -19.63 -16.35
CA ASN A 198 -1.54 -20.75 -17.13
C ASN A 198 -0.78 -20.20 -18.34
N ARG A 199 0.52 -20.48 -18.42
CA ARG A 199 1.42 -19.97 -19.46
C ARG A 199 1.15 -20.51 -20.86
N GLU A 200 0.43 -21.64 -20.98
CA GLU A 200 0.06 -22.22 -22.27
C GLU A 200 -1.30 -21.72 -22.77
N SER A 201 -2.33 -21.77 -21.93
CA SER A 201 -3.67 -21.25 -22.29
C SER A 201 -3.74 -19.73 -22.34
N LYS A 202 -2.80 -19.03 -21.65
CA LYS A 202 -2.80 -17.56 -21.47
C LYS A 202 -4.05 -17.05 -20.74
N GLN A 203 -4.68 -17.91 -19.92
CA GLN A 203 -5.83 -17.55 -19.10
C GLN A 203 -5.42 -17.45 -17.64
N SER A 204 -6.16 -16.64 -16.89
CA SER A 204 -5.92 -16.42 -15.47
C SER A 204 -7.23 -16.42 -14.68
N PHE A 205 -7.11 -16.65 -13.37
CA PHE A 205 -8.18 -16.47 -12.41
C PHE A 205 -7.61 -15.79 -11.15
N PHE A 206 -8.34 -14.79 -10.68
CA PHE A 206 -7.95 -13.96 -9.54
C PHE A 206 -9.01 -14.02 -8.44
N VAL A 207 -8.55 -14.08 -7.19
CA VAL A 207 -9.35 -13.86 -5.99
C VAL A 207 -8.64 -12.81 -5.13
N GLY A 208 -9.39 -11.79 -4.71
CA GLY A 208 -8.85 -10.73 -3.83
C GLY A 208 -9.89 -10.23 -2.83
N ALA A 209 -9.48 -9.95 -1.61
CA ALA A 209 -10.33 -9.37 -0.58
C ALA A 209 -10.70 -7.93 -0.94
N LEU A 210 -11.98 -7.63 -1.07
CA LEU A 210 -12.50 -6.27 -1.27
C LEU A 210 -12.62 -5.50 0.04
N THR A 211 -12.68 -6.22 1.16
CA THR A 211 -12.77 -5.64 2.51
C THR A 211 -11.78 -6.33 3.45
N SER A 212 -11.35 -5.63 4.47
CA SER A 212 -10.48 -6.11 5.55
C SER A 212 -10.87 -5.42 6.87
N GLY A 213 -12.20 -5.30 7.07
CA GLY A 213 -12.72 -4.53 8.18
C GLY A 213 -12.64 -5.26 9.51
N ARG A 214 -12.68 -6.57 9.47
CA ARG A 214 -12.77 -7.41 10.66
C ARG A 214 -11.87 -8.64 10.60
N PHE A 215 -11.87 -9.33 9.47
CA PHE A 215 -11.14 -10.57 9.30
C PHE A 215 -9.92 -10.41 8.39
N LEU A 216 -8.95 -11.28 8.59
CA LEU A 216 -7.92 -11.54 7.63
C LEU A 216 -8.44 -12.52 6.58
N THR A 217 -8.14 -12.28 5.30
CA THR A 217 -8.45 -13.22 4.22
C THR A 217 -7.22 -14.08 3.94
N ILE A 218 -7.35 -15.40 4.11
CA ILE A 218 -6.29 -16.37 3.80
C ILE A 218 -6.76 -17.30 2.69
N LEU A 219 -5.92 -17.41 1.64
CA LEU A 219 -6.14 -18.28 0.50
C LEU A 219 -5.14 -19.45 0.57
N ARG A 220 -5.62 -20.69 0.43
CA ARG A 220 -4.78 -21.89 0.55
C ARG A 220 -4.94 -22.80 -0.66
N VAL A 221 -3.84 -23.07 -1.32
CA VAL A 221 -3.74 -24.05 -2.43
C VAL A 221 -2.94 -25.24 -1.96
N GLN A 222 -3.57 -26.42 -1.92
CA GLN A 222 -2.88 -27.69 -1.69
C GLN A 222 -2.47 -28.30 -3.03
N VAL A 223 -1.20 -28.61 -3.18
CA VAL A 223 -0.63 -29.23 -4.39
C VAL A 223 -0.28 -30.68 -4.13
N GLU A 224 -0.55 -31.56 -5.10
CA GLU A 224 -0.09 -32.95 -5.14
C GLU A 224 0.70 -33.21 -6.41
N GLY A 225 1.69 -34.07 -6.30
CA GLY A 225 2.58 -34.44 -7.43
C GLY A 225 3.66 -33.37 -7.68
N LYS A 226 4.49 -33.59 -8.66
CA LYS A 226 5.57 -32.72 -9.14
C LYS A 226 5.74 -32.83 -10.65
N GLY A 227 6.34 -31.81 -11.28
CA GLY A 227 6.55 -31.77 -12.73
C GLY A 227 5.24 -31.87 -13.49
N SER A 228 5.20 -32.68 -14.53
CA SER A 228 3.99 -32.90 -15.34
C SER A 228 2.83 -33.57 -14.60
N ASN A 229 3.06 -34.12 -13.40
CA ASN A 229 2.03 -34.75 -12.56
C ASN A 229 1.53 -33.80 -11.46
N ALA A 230 2.02 -32.54 -11.40
CA ALA A 230 1.55 -31.57 -10.45
C ALA A 230 0.07 -31.25 -10.69
N ARG A 231 -0.71 -31.21 -9.61
CA ARG A 231 -2.14 -30.86 -9.65
C ARG A 231 -2.57 -30.19 -8.36
N ILE A 232 -3.59 -29.39 -8.45
CA ILE A 232 -4.22 -28.77 -7.28
C ILE A 232 -5.20 -29.78 -6.67
N ALA A 233 -4.99 -30.10 -5.39
CA ALA A 233 -5.79 -31.07 -4.65
C ALA A 233 -6.93 -30.41 -3.85
N SER A 234 -6.73 -29.19 -3.39
CA SER A 234 -7.77 -28.36 -2.74
C SER A 234 -7.45 -26.88 -2.86
N TYR A 235 -8.51 -26.08 -2.77
CA TYR A 235 -8.44 -24.64 -2.70
C TYR A 235 -9.46 -24.12 -1.70
N THR A 236 -9.02 -23.30 -0.74
CA THR A 236 -9.91 -22.68 0.25
C THR A 236 -9.59 -21.20 0.42
N VAL A 237 -10.65 -20.40 0.69
CA VAL A 237 -10.52 -18.97 1.01
C VAL A 237 -11.35 -18.67 2.25
N ASP A 238 -10.68 -18.25 3.30
CA ASP A 238 -11.22 -18.05 4.64
C ASP A 238 -11.07 -16.59 5.08
N SER A 239 -12.14 -16.06 5.69
CA SER A 239 -12.10 -14.90 6.59
C SER A 239 -11.86 -15.40 8.01
N THR A 240 -10.74 -15.09 8.62
CA THR A 240 -10.30 -15.63 9.92
C THR A 240 -9.46 -14.61 10.71
N GLY A 241 -8.90 -15.01 11.84
CA GLY A 241 -8.03 -14.17 12.66
C GLY A 241 -6.56 -14.19 12.23
N THR A 242 -5.79 -13.23 12.71
CA THR A 242 -4.36 -13.12 12.43
C THR A 242 -3.53 -14.22 13.09
N THR A 243 -4.03 -14.91 14.10
CA THR A 243 -3.36 -16.07 14.73
C THR A 243 -3.03 -17.17 13.72
N GLU A 244 -3.83 -17.30 12.67
CA GLU A 244 -3.56 -18.25 11.59
C GLU A 244 -2.24 -17.94 10.85
N ILE A 245 -1.85 -16.68 10.72
CA ILE A 245 -0.53 -16.29 10.19
C ILE A 245 0.57 -16.68 11.17
N GLN A 246 0.39 -16.38 12.45
CA GLN A 246 1.36 -16.67 13.49
C GLN A 246 1.70 -18.16 13.57
N LYS A 247 0.68 -19.02 13.51
CA LYS A 247 0.86 -20.48 13.50
C LYS A 247 1.59 -20.99 12.27
N GLN A 248 1.33 -20.40 11.11
CA GLN A 248 1.81 -20.92 9.83
C GLN A 248 3.24 -20.49 9.50
N PHE A 249 3.68 -19.37 10.04
CA PHE A 249 4.95 -18.74 9.70
C PHE A 249 5.90 -18.62 10.89
N GLU A 250 5.63 -19.38 11.98
CA GLU A 250 6.47 -19.38 13.18
C GLU A 250 6.99 -17.98 13.51
N LEU A 251 6.06 -17.07 13.86
CA LEU A 251 6.51 -15.84 14.51
C LEU A 251 7.36 -16.28 15.68
N LYS A 252 8.65 -16.11 15.56
CA LYS A 252 9.68 -16.54 16.55
C LYS A 252 9.41 -16.00 17.95
N ASN A 253 8.36 -15.23 18.14
CA ASN A 253 8.29 -14.23 19.17
C ASN A 253 7.11 -14.40 20.13
N ALA A 254 5.97 -14.95 19.73
CA ALA A 254 4.90 -15.25 20.69
C ALA A 254 5.00 -16.71 21.13
N PRO A 255 5.19 -16.97 22.43
CA PRO A 255 5.11 -18.34 22.93
C PRO A 255 3.79 -18.98 22.52
N PRO A 256 3.77 -20.24 22.03
CA PRO A 256 2.52 -20.91 21.60
C PRO A 256 1.42 -20.88 22.63
N ASP A 257 1.77 -20.91 23.91
CA ASP A 257 0.83 -20.90 25.05
C ASP A 257 0.13 -19.54 25.27
N ASP A 258 0.61 -18.47 24.64
CA ASP A 258 0.04 -17.13 24.73
C ASP A 258 -0.81 -16.76 23.51
N GLN A 259 -0.82 -17.59 22.47
CA GLN A 259 -1.64 -17.36 21.28
C GLN A 259 -3.13 -17.46 21.58
N VAL A 260 -3.90 -16.49 21.13
CA VAL A 260 -5.35 -16.46 21.26
C VAL A 260 -5.98 -16.72 19.91
N GLU A 261 -6.86 -17.73 19.84
CA GLU A 261 -7.63 -18.00 18.63
C GLU A 261 -8.78 -17.00 18.48
N LEU A 262 -9.05 -16.59 17.24
CA LEU A 262 -10.24 -15.78 16.97
C LEU A 262 -11.49 -16.51 17.43
N SER A 263 -12.32 -15.83 18.21
CA SER A 263 -13.59 -16.37 18.70
C SER A 263 -14.58 -15.22 18.92
N LEU A 264 -15.38 -14.93 17.89
CA LEU A 264 -16.33 -13.84 17.89
C LEU A 264 -17.70 -14.30 18.36
N ALA A 265 -18.20 -13.68 19.41
CA ALA A 265 -19.52 -13.95 19.93
C ALA A 265 -20.62 -13.36 19.04
N VAL A 266 -21.63 -14.17 18.70
CA VAL A 266 -22.82 -13.77 17.93
C VAL A 266 -24.06 -14.12 18.74
N ALA A 267 -24.81 -13.10 19.18
CA ALA A 267 -26.03 -13.30 19.98
C ALA A 267 -27.18 -13.87 19.15
N PRO A 268 -28.19 -14.45 19.78
CA PRO A 268 -29.38 -14.91 19.08
C PRO A 268 -30.02 -13.80 18.23
N GLY A 269 -30.29 -14.09 16.95
CA GLY A 269 -30.87 -13.18 15.99
C GLY A 269 -29.86 -12.24 15.29
N GLU A 270 -28.62 -12.19 15.74
CA GLU A 270 -27.56 -11.40 15.09
C GLU A 270 -26.98 -12.14 13.89
N GLU A 271 -26.32 -11.36 13.03
CA GLU A 271 -25.64 -11.82 11.83
C GLU A 271 -24.19 -11.36 11.83
N ILE A 272 -23.26 -12.22 11.39
CA ILE A 272 -21.86 -11.89 11.14
C ILE A 272 -21.52 -12.20 9.69
N ALA A 273 -20.77 -11.31 9.04
CA ALA A 273 -20.34 -11.47 7.65
C ALA A 273 -18.84 -11.68 7.58
N GLY A 274 -18.39 -12.60 6.73
CA GLY A 274 -17.00 -12.69 6.30
C GLY A 274 -16.65 -11.54 5.34
N GLU A 275 -15.37 -11.40 5.02
CA GLU A 275 -14.92 -10.39 4.09
C GLU A 275 -15.51 -10.63 2.69
N ARG A 276 -15.74 -9.55 1.97
CA ARG A 276 -16.21 -9.60 0.59
C ARG A 276 -15.03 -9.84 -0.34
N LEU A 277 -15.16 -10.78 -1.27
CA LEU A 277 -14.11 -11.18 -2.18
C LEU A 277 -14.46 -10.78 -3.60
N MET A 278 -13.49 -10.25 -4.35
CA MET A 278 -13.54 -10.17 -5.80
C MET A 278 -13.15 -11.51 -6.41
N ILE A 279 -13.84 -11.93 -7.46
CA ILE A 279 -13.42 -12.99 -8.38
C ILE A 279 -13.35 -12.42 -9.79
N ALA A 280 -12.25 -12.65 -10.49
CA ALA A 280 -12.06 -12.22 -11.87
C ALA A 280 -11.37 -13.29 -12.70
N ALA A 281 -11.60 -13.32 -14.01
CA ALA A 281 -10.94 -14.25 -14.93
C ALA A 281 -10.71 -13.59 -16.29
N GLY A 282 -9.77 -14.12 -17.06
CA GLY A 282 -9.49 -13.62 -18.42
C GLY A 282 -8.08 -13.91 -18.89
N GLY A 283 -7.76 -13.43 -20.10
CA GLY A 283 -6.43 -13.63 -20.71
C GLY A 283 -5.38 -12.68 -20.21
N ASP A 284 -5.75 -11.45 -19.82
CA ASP A 284 -4.80 -10.46 -19.30
C ASP A 284 -4.93 -10.32 -17.79
N TYR A 285 -3.93 -10.79 -17.08
CA TYR A 285 -3.89 -10.69 -15.61
C TYR A 285 -3.58 -9.28 -15.11
N HIS A 286 -2.92 -8.42 -15.90
CA HIS A 286 -2.70 -7.01 -15.52
C HIS A 286 -4.02 -6.26 -15.41
N ASP A 287 -4.94 -6.45 -16.37
CA ASP A 287 -6.27 -5.85 -16.31
C ASP A 287 -7.05 -6.25 -15.05
N GLN A 288 -6.91 -7.51 -14.60
CA GLN A 288 -7.58 -7.99 -13.40
C GLN A 288 -6.99 -7.36 -12.13
N LEU A 289 -5.65 -7.24 -12.05
CA LEU A 289 -4.97 -6.60 -10.93
C LEU A 289 -5.30 -5.10 -10.87
N LEU A 290 -5.28 -4.41 -12.02
CA LEU A 290 -5.65 -2.99 -12.10
C LEU A 290 -7.12 -2.77 -11.75
N ALA A 291 -8.04 -3.64 -12.19
CA ALA A 291 -9.45 -3.57 -11.81
C ALA A 291 -9.65 -3.78 -10.30
N TYR A 292 -8.90 -4.70 -9.70
CA TYR A 292 -8.89 -4.90 -8.25
C TYR A 292 -8.39 -3.66 -7.52
N GLY A 293 -7.26 -3.09 -7.94
CA GLY A 293 -6.75 -1.85 -7.38
C GLY A 293 -7.76 -0.70 -7.45
N ALA A 294 -8.40 -0.51 -8.60
CA ALA A 294 -9.43 0.51 -8.78
C ALA A 294 -10.65 0.28 -7.86
N ALA A 295 -11.06 -0.97 -7.66
CA ALA A 295 -12.14 -1.31 -6.75
C ALA A 295 -11.78 -0.97 -5.29
N ILE A 296 -10.56 -1.29 -4.85
CA ILE A 296 -10.06 -0.96 -3.52
C ILE A 296 -10.03 0.56 -3.31
N LYS A 297 -9.49 1.31 -4.27
CA LYS A 297 -9.49 2.79 -4.23
C LYS A 297 -10.86 3.35 -3.94
N LEU A 298 -11.85 2.85 -4.65
CA LEU A 298 -13.22 3.35 -4.56
C LEU A 298 -13.89 2.95 -3.23
N LEU A 299 -13.78 1.67 -2.83
CA LEU A 299 -14.44 1.15 -1.63
C LEU A 299 -13.86 1.73 -0.33
N HIS A 300 -12.55 1.92 -0.29
CA HIS A 300 -11.85 2.38 0.92
C HIS A 300 -11.57 3.88 0.91
N HIS A 301 -11.98 4.61 -0.15
CA HIS A 301 -11.67 6.04 -0.30
C HIS A 301 -10.18 6.31 -0.13
N ALA A 302 -9.35 5.56 -0.89
CA ALA A 302 -7.90 5.62 -0.76
C ALA A 302 -7.38 7.06 -0.84
N ARG A 303 -6.48 7.38 0.08
CA ARG A 303 -5.87 8.71 0.18
C ARG A 303 -4.64 8.74 -0.72
N ILE A 304 -4.69 9.57 -1.74
CA ILE A 304 -3.63 9.66 -2.75
C ILE A 304 -3.05 11.08 -2.76
N PRO A 305 -1.84 11.28 -2.26
CA PRO A 305 -1.12 12.54 -2.41
C PRO A 305 -1.03 12.97 -3.87
N ALA A 306 -1.08 14.29 -4.10
CA ALA A 306 -0.96 14.82 -5.45
C ALA A 306 0.39 14.48 -6.07
N ASP A 307 1.45 14.69 -5.29
CA ASP A 307 2.83 14.40 -5.66
C ASP A 307 3.39 13.29 -4.75
N ALA A 308 4.24 12.43 -5.30
CA ALA A 308 4.97 11.44 -4.52
C ALA A 308 6.05 12.12 -3.66
N PRO A 309 6.27 11.71 -2.42
CA PRO A 309 7.40 12.20 -1.62
C PRO A 309 8.74 11.82 -2.25
N ILE A 310 9.65 12.79 -2.36
CA ILE A 310 11.03 12.59 -2.83
C ILE A 310 11.96 13.18 -1.76
N GLY A 311 12.92 12.39 -1.26
CA GLY A 311 13.76 12.87 -0.17
C GLY A 311 14.82 11.88 0.31
N TRP A 312 15.06 11.89 1.60
CA TRP A 312 16.08 11.10 2.28
C TRP A 312 15.56 10.49 3.58
N TRP A 313 16.08 9.32 3.90
CA TRP A 313 15.89 8.69 5.19
C TRP A 313 17.19 8.18 5.79
N SER A 314 17.24 8.04 7.11
CA SER A 314 18.50 7.77 7.81
C SER A 314 18.83 6.27 7.98
N TRP A 315 17.88 5.35 7.75
CA TRP A 315 18.03 3.97 8.21
C TRP A 315 19.20 3.25 7.56
N THR A 316 19.24 3.13 6.23
CA THR A 316 20.29 2.37 5.56
C THR A 316 21.68 2.99 5.65
N ALA A 317 21.77 4.31 5.89
CA ALA A 317 23.04 4.98 6.16
C ALA A 317 23.58 4.73 7.57
N TYR A 318 22.69 4.80 8.57
CA TYR A 318 23.10 4.89 9.98
C TYR A 318 22.49 3.84 10.91
N TYR A 319 21.37 3.21 10.52
CA TYR A 319 20.56 2.38 11.41
C TYR A 319 20.22 3.14 12.71
N ALA A 320 20.06 2.44 13.82
CA ALA A 320 19.81 3.04 15.13
C ALA A 320 20.99 3.89 15.70
N ALA A 321 22.10 4.04 14.94
CA ALA A 321 23.22 4.89 15.33
C ALA A 321 23.10 6.35 14.83
N ILE A 322 22.00 6.70 14.15
CA ILE A 322 21.72 8.08 13.73
C ILE A 322 21.80 9.03 14.93
N ASN A 323 22.33 10.22 14.73
CA ASN A 323 22.48 11.20 15.78
C ASN A 323 22.28 12.63 15.23
N GLU A 324 22.25 13.61 16.14
CA GLU A 324 22.03 15.02 15.81
C GLU A 324 23.02 15.56 14.78
N ALA A 325 24.31 15.30 14.96
CA ALA A 325 25.34 15.85 14.08
C ALA A 325 25.21 15.32 12.64
N GLU A 326 24.99 14.01 12.48
CA GLU A 326 24.77 13.40 11.16
C GLU A 326 23.45 13.87 10.53
N THR A 327 22.38 13.98 11.32
CA THR A 327 21.09 14.48 10.82
C THR A 327 21.19 15.88 10.27
N LEU A 328 21.83 16.81 11.02
CA LEU A 328 21.99 18.19 10.61
C LEU A 328 22.89 18.32 9.38
N ALA A 329 24.01 17.57 9.35
CA ALA A 329 24.92 17.58 8.21
C ALA A 329 24.26 17.11 6.90
N ASN A 330 23.45 16.06 6.97
CA ASN A 330 22.68 15.58 5.82
C ASN A 330 21.58 16.58 5.41
N ALA A 331 20.88 17.20 6.38
CA ALA A 331 19.88 18.22 6.11
C ALA A 331 20.47 19.43 5.37
N ASP A 332 21.57 19.97 5.89
CA ASP A 332 22.26 21.13 5.29
C ASP A 332 22.70 20.80 3.85
N TRP A 333 23.29 19.61 3.66
CA TRP A 333 23.77 19.19 2.35
C TRP A 333 22.63 18.99 1.35
N GLN A 334 21.55 18.31 1.76
CA GLN A 334 20.34 18.11 0.94
C GLN A 334 19.73 19.43 0.52
N ALA A 335 19.57 20.36 1.47
CA ALA A 335 18.99 21.67 1.19
C ALA A 335 19.81 22.48 0.17
N GLN A 336 21.13 22.35 0.22
CA GLN A 336 22.05 23.08 -0.66
C GLN A 336 22.15 22.48 -2.06
N HIS A 337 22.10 21.14 -2.19
CA HIS A 337 22.45 20.44 -3.43
C HIS A 337 21.25 19.79 -4.13
N LEU A 338 20.31 19.21 -3.41
CA LEU A 338 19.26 18.36 -3.99
C LEU A 338 17.85 18.94 -3.89
N LYS A 339 17.59 19.91 -3.00
CA LYS A 339 16.25 20.47 -2.83
C LYS A 339 15.66 21.04 -4.11
N SER A 340 16.46 21.72 -4.92
CA SER A 340 16.03 22.30 -6.20
C SER A 340 15.66 21.24 -7.25
N LEU A 341 16.16 20.01 -7.10
CA LEU A 341 15.83 18.88 -7.96
C LEU A 341 14.53 18.17 -7.54
N GLY A 342 14.03 18.48 -6.34
CA GLY A 342 12.79 17.91 -5.81
C GLY A 342 12.94 17.06 -4.56
N TYR A 343 14.15 16.79 -4.06
CA TYR A 343 14.37 16.07 -2.80
C TYR A 343 14.03 16.98 -1.63
N LYS A 344 12.80 16.91 -1.16
CA LYS A 344 12.22 17.91 -0.23
C LYS A 344 11.91 17.39 1.17
N PHE A 345 11.89 16.08 1.41
CA PHE A 345 11.74 15.60 2.78
C PHE A 345 13.03 14.95 3.31
N LEU A 346 13.14 14.98 4.63
CA LEU A 346 14.21 14.35 5.39
C LEU A 346 13.57 13.62 6.56
N GLN A 347 13.74 12.30 6.61
CA GLN A 347 13.20 11.43 7.66
C GLN A 347 14.30 10.93 8.58
N VAL A 348 14.11 11.13 9.88
CA VAL A 348 14.89 10.46 10.92
C VAL A 348 14.19 9.16 11.30
N ASP A 349 14.85 8.05 11.03
CA ASP A 349 14.38 6.71 11.34
C ASP A 349 14.66 6.30 12.80
N GLU A 350 14.50 5.03 13.17
CA GLU A 350 14.67 4.53 14.52
C GLU A 350 16.05 4.87 15.10
N GLY A 351 16.11 5.24 16.39
CA GLY A 351 17.32 5.60 17.12
C GLY A 351 17.21 6.94 17.85
N TYR A 352 16.27 7.78 17.48
CA TYR A 352 16.05 9.07 18.13
C TYR A 352 15.30 8.98 19.46
N GLN A 353 14.44 7.98 19.60
CA GLN A 353 13.55 7.78 20.76
C GLN A 353 14.26 7.10 21.94
N TYR A 354 13.69 7.25 23.14
CA TYR A 354 14.17 6.54 24.33
C TYR A 354 13.91 5.04 24.27
N ALA A 355 12.69 4.66 23.84
CA ALA A 355 12.26 3.28 23.74
C ALA A 355 11.14 3.15 22.70
N ARG A 356 10.92 1.97 22.12
CA ARG A 356 9.70 1.71 21.35
C ARG A 356 8.50 1.80 22.28
N GLY A 357 7.49 2.57 21.86
CA GLY A 357 6.35 2.97 22.69
C GLY A 357 6.47 4.38 23.28
N GLU A 358 7.63 5.04 23.17
CA GLU A 358 7.86 6.41 23.67
C GLU A 358 8.33 7.38 22.57
N TYR A 359 7.57 7.49 21.49
CA TYR A 359 7.96 8.23 20.28
C TYR A 359 7.92 9.75 20.42
N SER A 360 7.38 10.28 21.50
CA SER A 360 7.43 11.73 21.86
C SER A 360 8.58 12.07 22.82
N THR A 361 9.48 11.12 23.11
CA THR A 361 10.68 11.33 23.89
C THR A 361 11.92 11.31 23.00
N THR A 362 13.04 11.77 23.52
CA THR A 362 14.28 11.85 22.74
C THR A 362 15.41 11.14 23.49
N ASN A 363 16.22 10.37 22.78
CA ASN A 363 17.49 9.87 23.26
C ASN A 363 18.46 11.04 23.39
N ALA A 364 18.60 11.58 24.60
CA ALA A 364 19.42 12.76 24.87
C ALA A 364 20.93 12.56 24.63
N VAL A 365 21.40 11.32 24.50
CA VAL A 365 22.81 11.04 24.17
C VAL A 365 23.05 11.26 22.67
N GLN A 366 22.14 10.79 21.82
CA GLN A 366 22.25 10.92 20.37
C GLN A 366 21.74 12.29 19.88
N PHE A 367 20.70 12.84 20.51
CA PHE A 367 20.07 14.10 20.15
C PHE A 367 20.00 15.05 21.37
N PRO A 368 21.14 15.63 21.79
CA PRO A 368 21.19 16.46 22.99
C PRO A 368 20.34 17.73 22.93
N SER A 369 20.09 18.30 21.76
CA SER A 369 19.25 19.48 21.59
C SER A 369 17.75 19.13 21.50
N GLY A 370 17.40 17.85 21.39
CA GLY A 370 16.03 17.34 21.27
C GLY A 370 15.42 17.53 19.88
N MET A 371 14.42 16.68 19.57
CA MET A 371 13.83 16.60 18.20
C MET A 371 13.09 17.87 17.78
N ARG A 372 12.64 18.70 18.72
CA ARG A 372 12.08 20.03 18.39
C ARG A 372 13.13 20.92 17.71
N ALA A 373 14.36 20.95 18.22
CA ALA A 373 15.44 21.75 17.62
C ALA A 373 15.81 21.24 16.22
N ILE A 374 15.89 19.91 16.06
CA ILE A 374 16.12 19.26 14.78
C ILE A 374 15.01 19.63 13.78
N GLY A 375 13.75 19.47 14.16
CA GLY A 375 12.62 19.81 13.29
C GLY A 375 12.61 21.29 12.86
N HIS A 376 12.97 22.21 13.76
CA HIS A 376 13.09 23.63 13.43
C HIS A 376 14.23 23.91 12.46
N HIS A 377 15.37 23.24 12.59
CA HIS A 377 16.50 23.37 11.69
C HIS A 377 16.10 22.87 10.28
N VAL A 378 15.63 21.63 10.17
CA VAL A 378 15.23 21.00 8.90
C VAL A 378 14.17 21.85 8.18
N THR A 379 13.15 22.33 8.91
CA THR A 379 12.12 23.19 8.31
C THR A 379 12.63 24.60 7.99
N GLY A 380 13.60 25.11 8.74
CA GLY A 380 14.30 26.37 8.46
C GLY A 380 15.04 26.33 7.13
N ASP A 381 15.58 25.19 6.72
CA ASP A 381 16.23 24.96 5.44
C ASP A 381 15.23 24.76 4.28
N GLY A 382 13.95 24.76 4.59
CA GLY A 382 12.87 24.59 3.65
C GLY A 382 12.66 23.12 3.22
N LEU A 383 13.03 22.18 4.09
CA LEU A 383 12.76 20.77 3.95
C LEU A 383 11.53 20.37 4.78
N THR A 384 10.88 19.28 4.43
CA THR A 384 9.82 18.65 5.20
C THR A 384 10.44 17.71 6.22
N PHE A 385 10.16 17.91 7.51
CA PHE A 385 10.67 17.03 8.56
C PHE A 385 9.81 15.79 8.71
N GLY A 386 10.45 14.63 8.61
CA GLY A 386 9.86 13.29 8.77
C GLY A 386 10.46 12.53 9.95
N ILE A 387 9.65 11.59 10.49
CA ILE A 387 10.08 10.76 11.62
C ILE A 387 9.47 9.36 11.51
N TRP A 388 10.19 8.39 12.05
CA TRP A 388 9.77 7.00 12.19
C TRP A 388 9.03 6.75 13.52
N THR A 389 8.04 5.86 13.51
CA THR A 389 7.39 5.30 14.71
C THR A 389 6.95 3.86 14.49
N GLY A 390 6.96 3.04 15.54
CA GLY A 390 6.24 1.76 15.60
C GLY A 390 4.98 1.92 16.45
N PRO A 391 3.85 2.39 15.90
CA PRO A 391 2.76 3.04 16.63
C PRO A 391 2.13 2.20 17.73
N PHE A 392 2.17 0.89 17.60
CA PHE A 392 1.49 -0.03 18.52
C PHE A 392 2.45 -0.93 19.30
N GLU A 393 3.75 -0.79 19.08
CA GLU A 393 4.78 -1.49 19.84
C GLU A 393 5.10 -0.78 21.15
N VAL A 394 5.19 -1.56 22.24
CA VAL A 394 5.57 -1.10 23.57
C VAL A 394 6.63 -2.04 24.14
N THR A 395 7.83 -1.55 24.39
CA THR A 395 8.87 -2.36 25.05
C THR A 395 8.66 -2.46 26.55
N SER A 396 9.25 -3.49 27.15
CA SER A 396 9.21 -3.71 28.60
C SER A 396 9.84 -2.58 29.44
N ARG A 397 10.63 -1.71 28.83
CA ARG A 397 11.23 -0.52 29.48
C ARG A 397 10.46 0.78 29.22
N ALA A 398 9.41 0.75 28.43
CA ALA A 398 8.59 1.92 28.13
C ALA A 398 7.65 2.26 29.28
N TRP A 399 7.38 3.57 29.48
CA TRP A 399 6.49 4.08 30.50
C TRP A 399 5.11 3.40 30.53
N VAL A 400 4.55 3.10 29.34
CA VAL A 400 3.26 2.39 29.23
C VAL A 400 3.35 1.02 29.90
N TYR A 401 4.39 0.23 29.64
CA TYR A 401 4.54 -1.09 30.25
C TYR A 401 4.75 -1.01 31.75
N GLU A 402 5.51 -0.01 32.21
CA GLU A 402 5.80 0.14 33.66
C GLU A 402 4.55 0.55 34.46
N HIS A 403 3.67 1.39 33.87
CA HIS A 403 2.58 2.02 34.59
C HIS A 403 1.17 1.60 34.17
N HIS A 404 1.01 1.07 32.94
CA HIS A 404 -0.28 0.83 32.30
C HIS A 404 -0.32 -0.48 31.52
N LYS A 405 0.00 -1.60 32.20
CA LYS A 405 -0.12 -2.92 31.56
C LYS A 405 -1.55 -3.25 31.13
N ASP A 406 -2.54 -2.63 31.77
CA ASP A 406 -3.95 -2.69 31.42
C ASP A 406 -4.30 -2.07 30.05
N TRP A 407 -3.36 -1.32 29.44
CA TRP A 407 -3.51 -0.77 28.08
C TRP A 407 -2.94 -1.69 26.99
N LEU A 408 -2.45 -2.85 27.35
CA LEU A 408 -1.87 -3.82 26.41
C LEU A 408 -2.90 -4.90 26.05
N VAL A 409 -2.67 -5.60 24.92
CA VAL A 409 -3.46 -6.77 24.54
C VAL A 409 -3.10 -7.94 25.48
N HIS A 410 -4.10 -8.68 25.96
CA HIS A 410 -3.93 -9.72 26.96
C HIS A 410 -4.28 -11.13 26.43
N ASN A 411 -3.63 -12.13 27.02
CA ASN A 411 -3.97 -13.53 26.85
C ASN A 411 -5.15 -13.95 27.74
N ALA A 412 -5.55 -15.21 27.67
CA ALA A 412 -6.66 -15.76 28.46
C ALA A 412 -6.43 -15.75 29.98
N LYS A 413 -5.19 -15.57 30.44
CA LYS A 413 -4.82 -15.50 31.88
C LYS A 413 -4.85 -14.05 32.39
N GLY A 414 -5.01 -13.07 31.49
CA GLY A 414 -4.96 -11.65 31.80
C GLY A 414 -3.54 -11.07 31.81
N ASP A 415 -2.56 -11.78 31.27
CA ASP A 415 -1.18 -11.28 31.12
C ASP A 415 -1.02 -10.61 29.75
N PRO A 416 -0.20 -9.55 29.63
CA PRO A 416 0.12 -8.96 28.33
C PRO A 416 0.75 -9.97 27.38
N ILE A 417 0.32 -9.99 26.12
CA ILE A 417 0.88 -10.87 25.09
C ILE A 417 2.14 -10.25 24.54
N SER A 418 3.25 -11.02 24.54
CA SER A 418 4.47 -10.60 23.88
C SER A 418 4.33 -10.67 22.35
N SER A 419 4.70 -9.60 21.65
CA SER A 419 4.82 -9.56 20.17
C SER A 419 6.27 -9.75 19.69
N GLY A 420 7.21 -10.02 20.62
CA GLY A 420 8.59 -10.30 20.26
C GLY A 420 9.64 -9.61 21.12
N LYS A 421 10.78 -9.34 20.52
CA LYS A 421 11.92 -8.68 21.17
C LYS A 421 12.57 -7.70 20.20
N VAL A 422 13.03 -6.57 20.70
CA VAL A 422 13.82 -5.63 19.90
C VAL A 422 15.17 -6.26 19.58
N TYR A 423 15.44 -6.48 18.28
CA TYR A 423 16.72 -7.03 17.80
C TYR A 423 17.19 -8.29 18.55
N ASP A 424 16.26 -9.19 18.90
CA ASP A 424 16.55 -10.43 19.64
C ASP A 424 17.17 -10.22 21.05
N GLN A 425 17.01 -9.04 21.62
CA GLN A 425 17.52 -8.74 22.97
C GLN A 425 16.55 -9.19 24.07
N ASP A 426 16.98 -10.10 24.92
CA ASP A 426 16.16 -10.62 26.04
C ASP A 426 15.68 -9.55 27.03
N SER A 427 16.40 -8.45 27.12
CA SER A 427 16.10 -7.33 28.01
C SER A 427 15.02 -6.39 27.50
N ASP A 428 14.59 -6.51 26.23
CA ASP A 428 13.70 -5.56 25.60
C ASP A 428 12.57 -6.28 24.86
N VAL A 429 11.66 -6.86 25.64
CA VAL A 429 10.49 -7.61 25.17
C VAL A 429 9.43 -6.63 24.65
N LEU A 430 8.83 -6.93 23.52
CA LEU A 430 7.79 -6.17 22.88
C LEU A 430 6.40 -6.66 23.28
N TYR A 431 5.48 -5.73 23.39
CA TYR A 431 4.04 -5.95 23.67
C TYR A 431 3.21 -5.07 22.71
N THR A 432 1.96 -5.44 22.53
CA THR A 432 1.02 -4.72 21.67
C THR A 432 0.12 -3.81 22.48
N LEU A 433 0.04 -2.53 22.09
CA LEU A 433 -0.87 -1.55 22.65
C LEU A 433 -2.33 -1.88 22.25
N ASP A 434 -3.22 -1.99 23.22
CA ASP A 434 -4.66 -2.14 22.96
C ASP A 434 -5.30 -0.81 22.59
N THR A 435 -5.43 -0.55 21.31
CA THR A 435 -6.00 0.69 20.78
C THR A 435 -7.49 0.86 21.06
N THR A 436 -8.15 -0.15 21.61
CA THR A 436 -9.54 -0.06 22.05
C THR A 436 -9.65 0.52 23.48
N HIS A 437 -8.55 0.56 24.23
CA HIS A 437 -8.53 1.10 25.59
C HIS A 437 -8.47 2.66 25.56
N PRO A 438 -9.36 3.37 26.29
CA PRO A 438 -9.38 4.83 26.25
C PRO A 438 -8.06 5.51 26.64
N GLY A 439 -7.35 4.97 27.65
CA GLY A 439 -6.03 5.46 28.06
C GLY A 439 -4.97 5.32 26.97
N ALA A 440 -4.94 4.19 26.29
CA ALA A 440 -4.06 3.97 25.14
C ALA A 440 -4.36 4.94 23.98
N GLN A 441 -5.64 5.21 23.73
CA GLN A 441 -6.08 6.18 22.72
C GLN A 441 -5.60 7.60 23.04
N ASP A 442 -5.73 8.02 24.31
CA ASP A 442 -5.27 9.33 24.74
C ASP A 442 -3.75 9.46 24.69
N TYR A 443 -3.04 8.38 25.02
CA TYR A 443 -1.59 8.29 24.85
C TYR A 443 -1.15 8.47 23.40
N LEU A 444 -1.78 7.78 22.45
CA LEU A 444 -1.54 7.95 21.02
C LEU A 444 -1.81 9.40 20.59
N ARG A 445 -2.96 9.98 20.97
CA ARG A 445 -3.26 11.39 20.65
C ARG A 445 -2.20 12.35 21.16
N GLN A 446 -1.73 12.16 22.39
CA GLN A 446 -0.72 13.04 22.97
C GLN A 446 0.62 12.88 22.26
N THR A 447 1.05 11.66 21.98
CA THR A 447 2.28 11.36 21.24
C THR A 447 2.28 12.04 19.87
N TYR A 448 1.31 11.74 19.02
CA TYR A 448 1.27 12.28 17.65
C TYR A 448 1.00 13.78 17.59
N LYS A 449 0.29 14.32 18.57
CA LYS A 449 0.15 15.79 18.72
C LYS A 449 1.50 16.45 19.01
N THR A 450 2.35 15.85 19.84
CA THR A 450 3.70 16.36 20.13
C THR A 450 4.57 16.35 18.87
N LEU A 451 4.58 15.24 18.12
CA LEU A 451 5.35 15.15 16.88
C LEU A 451 4.98 16.26 15.89
N VAL A 452 3.69 16.45 15.64
CA VAL A 452 3.21 17.40 14.62
C VAL A 452 3.25 18.86 15.10
N ARG A 453 2.82 19.14 16.34
CA ARG A 453 2.65 20.51 16.81
C ARG A 453 3.88 21.09 17.49
N GLU A 454 4.68 20.25 18.11
CA GLU A 454 5.85 20.73 18.84
C GLU A 454 7.15 20.52 18.04
N TRP A 455 7.27 19.39 17.32
CA TRP A 455 8.47 19.08 16.54
C TRP A 455 8.36 19.50 15.07
N GLY A 456 7.17 19.83 14.59
CA GLY A 456 6.94 20.30 13.23
C GLY A 456 6.93 19.18 12.18
N VAL A 457 6.74 17.93 12.60
CA VAL A 457 6.71 16.77 11.71
C VAL A 457 5.56 16.84 10.71
N ARG A 458 5.82 16.48 9.44
CA ARG A 458 4.86 16.44 8.34
C ARG A 458 4.89 15.15 7.54
N PHE A 459 5.81 14.25 7.84
CA PHE A 459 5.90 12.90 7.30
C PHE A 459 6.14 11.93 8.45
N ILE A 460 5.34 10.87 8.58
CA ILE A 460 5.44 9.89 9.67
C ILE A 460 5.40 8.50 9.07
N LYS A 461 6.48 7.76 9.23
CA LYS A 461 6.56 6.34 8.94
C LYS A 461 5.97 5.55 10.11
N LEU A 462 5.04 4.65 9.82
CA LEU A 462 4.33 3.78 10.77
C LEU A 462 4.76 2.33 10.50
N ASP A 463 5.61 1.81 11.36
CA ASP A 463 6.29 0.53 11.17
C ASP A 463 5.82 -0.54 12.15
N PHE A 464 6.18 -1.81 11.91
CA PHE A 464 5.91 -2.98 12.75
C PHE A 464 4.43 -3.19 13.12
N MET A 465 3.54 -2.83 12.23
CA MET A 465 2.09 -2.99 12.45
C MET A 465 1.61 -4.42 12.19
N ASP A 466 2.37 -5.22 11.45
CA ASP A 466 2.12 -6.64 11.22
C ASP A 466 2.40 -7.47 12.48
N THR A 467 3.51 -7.18 13.17
CA THR A 467 3.88 -7.86 14.43
C THR A 467 2.92 -7.53 15.57
N THR A 468 2.25 -6.40 15.51
CA THR A 468 1.26 -5.95 16.50
C THR A 468 -0.20 -6.25 16.11
N ALA A 469 -0.44 -6.83 14.94
CA ALA A 469 -1.77 -7.33 14.58
C ALA A 469 -2.04 -8.69 15.23
N ILE A 470 -2.16 -8.71 16.56
CA ILE A 470 -2.26 -9.93 17.38
C ILE A 470 -3.66 -10.09 17.93
N GLU A 471 -4.28 -11.28 17.71
CA GLU A 471 -5.53 -11.63 18.40
C GLU A 471 -5.29 -11.76 19.90
N GLY A 472 -6.25 -11.24 20.67
CA GLY A 472 -6.17 -11.26 22.11
C GLY A 472 -7.43 -10.71 22.77
N TYR A 473 -7.37 -10.58 24.08
CA TYR A 473 -8.44 -9.96 24.86
C TYR A 473 -8.22 -8.45 24.92
N HIS A 474 -9.10 -7.74 24.26
CA HIS A 474 -9.12 -6.28 24.17
C HIS A 474 -10.03 -5.68 25.23
N TYR A 475 -9.80 -4.40 25.59
CA TYR A 475 -10.70 -3.62 26.44
C TYR A 475 -12.13 -3.59 25.88
N ARG A 476 -12.29 -3.38 24.58
CA ARG A 476 -13.55 -3.55 23.88
C ARG A 476 -13.71 -5.03 23.50
N PRO A 477 -14.62 -5.77 24.16
CA PRO A 477 -14.80 -7.19 23.87
C PRO A 477 -15.28 -7.41 22.44
N ASN A 478 -15.09 -8.63 21.95
CA ASN A 478 -15.52 -9.05 20.60
C ASN A 478 -14.89 -8.22 19.46
N THR A 479 -13.65 -7.78 19.68
CA THR A 479 -12.84 -7.01 18.71
C THR A 479 -11.73 -7.89 18.15
N THR A 480 -11.48 -7.83 16.84
CA THR A 480 -10.36 -8.52 16.20
C THR A 480 -9.10 -7.67 16.21
N ALA A 481 -7.94 -8.29 15.96
CA ALA A 481 -6.66 -7.59 15.84
C ALA A 481 -6.71 -6.50 14.76
N LEU A 482 -7.30 -6.78 13.60
CA LEU A 482 -7.40 -5.81 12.50
C LEU A 482 -8.36 -4.65 12.82
N GLU A 483 -9.48 -4.91 13.52
CA GLU A 483 -10.37 -3.85 14.01
C GLU A 483 -9.63 -2.93 15.00
N ALA A 484 -8.91 -3.52 15.97
CA ALA A 484 -8.13 -2.77 16.95
C ALA A 484 -7.07 -1.89 16.26
N GLN A 485 -6.30 -2.48 15.34
CA GLN A 485 -5.27 -1.75 14.59
C GLN A 485 -5.87 -0.58 13.81
N ARG A 486 -7.00 -0.80 13.10
CA ARG A 486 -7.65 0.26 12.33
C ARG A 486 -8.17 1.40 13.20
N ILE A 487 -8.65 1.10 14.43
CA ILE A 487 -9.01 2.13 15.43
C ILE A 487 -7.80 2.98 15.76
N GLY A 488 -6.66 2.37 16.06
CA GLY A 488 -5.41 3.08 16.36
C GLY A 488 -4.95 3.97 15.21
N LEU A 489 -4.94 3.45 13.98
CA LEU A 489 -4.60 4.20 12.79
C LEU A 489 -5.52 5.41 12.56
N GLN A 490 -6.83 5.23 12.76
CA GLN A 490 -7.79 6.33 12.63
C GLN A 490 -7.56 7.42 13.68
N ILE A 491 -7.23 7.04 14.92
CA ILE A 491 -6.89 7.98 15.99
C ILE A 491 -5.64 8.79 15.63
N ILE A 492 -4.63 8.14 15.07
CA ILE A 492 -3.42 8.82 14.59
C ILE A 492 -3.79 9.81 13.49
N ARG A 493 -4.51 9.38 12.46
CA ARG A 493 -4.95 10.25 11.36
C ARG A 493 -5.75 11.45 11.84
N ASP A 494 -6.74 11.25 12.70
CA ASP A 494 -7.57 12.33 13.25
C ASP A 494 -6.73 13.33 14.07
N THR A 495 -5.67 12.86 14.70
CA THR A 495 -4.77 13.69 15.52
C THR A 495 -3.82 14.53 14.67
N VAL A 496 -3.21 13.93 13.65
CA VAL A 496 -2.21 14.62 12.81
C VAL A 496 -2.85 15.49 11.73
N GLY A 497 -4.08 15.17 11.32
CA GLY A 497 -4.80 15.90 10.27
C GLY A 497 -4.44 15.44 8.86
N ASN A 498 -4.89 16.20 7.85
CA ASN A 498 -4.75 15.84 6.43
C ASN A 498 -3.45 16.33 5.79
N ASP A 499 -2.75 17.24 6.43
CA ASP A 499 -1.52 17.85 5.90
C ASP A 499 -0.24 17.08 6.28
N VAL A 500 -0.39 16.00 7.03
CA VAL A 500 0.70 15.10 7.42
C VAL A 500 0.59 13.83 6.60
N ILE A 501 1.66 13.46 5.91
CA ILE A 501 1.76 12.18 5.22
C ILE A 501 1.98 11.09 6.25
N LEU A 502 1.16 10.06 6.20
CA LEU A 502 1.36 8.81 6.92
C LEU A 502 1.80 7.75 5.92
N ASP A 503 2.97 7.22 6.15
CA ASP A 503 3.54 6.11 5.40
C ASP A 503 3.39 4.81 6.19
N LYS A 504 2.85 3.75 5.57
CA LYS A 504 2.75 2.43 6.21
C LYS A 504 3.98 1.60 5.90
N ASP A 505 4.52 0.94 6.91
CA ASP A 505 5.58 -0.04 6.80
C ASP A 505 5.29 -1.21 7.76
N GLY A 506 5.84 -2.41 7.52
CA GLY A 506 5.56 -3.58 8.35
C GLY A 506 4.06 -3.76 8.64
N SER A 507 3.18 -3.75 7.64
CA SER A 507 1.74 -3.61 7.86
C SER A 507 0.90 -4.51 6.96
N PRO A 508 -0.24 -5.03 7.46
CA PRO A 508 -1.22 -5.66 6.59
C PRO A 508 -1.55 -4.79 5.38
N MET A 509 -1.49 -5.34 4.17
CA MET A 509 -1.52 -4.56 2.93
C MET A 509 -2.85 -3.80 2.72
N LEU A 510 -3.99 -4.39 3.06
CA LEU A 510 -5.30 -3.78 2.82
C LEU A 510 -5.83 -2.97 4.00
N ASN A 511 -5.52 -3.37 5.23
CA ASN A 511 -6.11 -2.79 6.44
C ASN A 511 -5.92 -1.27 6.60
N PRO A 512 -4.75 -0.66 6.26
CA PRO A 512 -4.50 0.77 6.42
C PRO A 512 -5.08 1.64 5.29
N VAL A 513 -5.56 1.03 4.19
CA VAL A 513 -6.07 1.79 3.02
C VAL A 513 -7.21 2.73 3.41
N GLY A 514 -7.15 3.97 2.91
CA GLY A 514 -8.06 5.06 3.24
C GLY A 514 -7.66 5.87 4.47
N ILE A 515 -6.62 5.42 5.21
CA ILE A 515 -6.09 6.14 6.39
C ILE A 515 -4.67 6.65 6.10
N VAL A 516 -3.80 5.82 5.51
CA VAL A 516 -2.45 6.19 5.11
C VAL A 516 -2.41 6.83 3.72
N ASP A 517 -1.35 7.55 3.42
CA ASP A 517 -1.15 8.28 2.15
C ASP A 517 -0.15 7.57 1.23
N THR A 518 0.89 6.98 1.82
CA THR A 518 1.95 6.21 1.14
C THR A 518 2.10 4.85 1.81
N GLY A 519 2.80 3.93 1.18
CA GLY A 519 3.03 2.65 1.82
C GLY A 519 3.99 1.72 1.10
N ARG A 520 4.78 1.05 1.91
CA ARG A 520 5.74 0.01 1.51
C ARG A 520 5.05 -1.11 0.75
N ILE A 521 5.67 -1.51 -0.35
CA ILE A 521 5.21 -2.60 -1.22
C ILE A 521 6.24 -3.70 -1.40
N SER A 522 7.46 -3.51 -0.92
CA SER A 522 8.58 -4.44 -1.08
C SER A 522 9.32 -4.64 0.23
N GLN A 523 10.14 -5.68 0.28
CA GLN A 523 11.05 -5.93 1.40
C GLN A 523 12.06 -4.80 1.55
N ASP A 524 12.68 -4.73 2.74
CA ASP A 524 13.76 -3.79 3.00
C ASP A 524 14.87 -3.88 1.98
N THR A 525 15.17 -2.76 1.38
CA THR A 525 16.35 -2.58 0.54
C THR A 525 17.61 -2.45 1.40
N GLY A 526 18.73 -2.18 0.80
CA GLY A 526 19.97 -1.98 1.50
C GLY A 526 21.14 -1.87 0.56
N HIS A 527 22.31 -1.68 1.13
CA HIS A 527 23.54 -1.45 0.41
C HIS A 527 24.12 -2.75 -0.19
N SER A 528 23.31 -3.47 -1.01
CA SER A 528 23.75 -4.63 -1.78
C SER A 528 22.78 -4.91 -2.93
N PHE A 529 23.28 -5.52 -3.99
CA PHE A 529 22.44 -5.96 -5.11
C PHE A 529 21.39 -6.99 -4.67
N GLU A 530 21.74 -7.88 -3.75
CA GLU A 530 20.84 -8.93 -3.25
C GLU A 530 19.58 -8.32 -2.63
N ARG A 531 19.74 -7.26 -1.81
CA ARG A 531 18.59 -6.53 -1.24
C ARG A 531 17.71 -5.88 -2.30
N THR A 532 18.32 -5.31 -3.34
CA THR A 532 17.59 -4.78 -4.49
C THR A 532 16.80 -5.87 -5.21
N LYS A 533 17.42 -7.06 -5.39
CA LYS A 533 16.78 -8.21 -6.02
C LYS A 533 15.61 -8.74 -5.19
N GLU A 534 15.76 -8.85 -3.87
CA GLU A 534 14.69 -9.26 -2.95
C GLU A 534 13.47 -8.32 -3.05
N ALA A 535 13.69 -7.01 -3.10
CA ALA A 535 12.64 -6.01 -3.25
C ALA A 535 11.96 -6.05 -4.64
N GLY A 536 12.68 -6.48 -5.68
CA GLY A 536 12.23 -6.46 -7.07
C GLY A 536 10.92 -7.21 -7.31
N THR A 537 10.71 -8.37 -6.65
CA THR A 537 9.46 -9.15 -6.75
C THR A 537 8.27 -8.37 -6.20
N GLY A 538 8.43 -7.70 -5.04
CA GLY A 538 7.40 -6.88 -4.42
C GLY A 538 6.98 -5.70 -5.30
N VAL A 539 7.98 -4.96 -5.83
CA VAL A 539 7.74 -3.84 -6.75
C VAL A 539 7.01 -4.30 -8.01
N ALA A 540 7.41 -5.43 -8.58
CA ALA A 540 6.75 -5.98 -9.77
C ALA A 540 5.31 -6.42 -9.46
N ALA A 541 5.10 -7.21 -8.42
CA ALA A 541 3.82 -7.85 -8.15
C ALA A 541 2.74 -6.88 -7.67
N ARG A 542 3.12 -5.78 -7.04
CA ARG A 542 2.22 -4.78 -6.44
C ARG A 542 2.09 -3.49 -7.24
N PHE A 543 2.64 -3.42 -8.46
CA PHE A 543 2.56 -2.24 -9.35
C PHE A 543 1.14 -1.65 -9.46
N TYR A 544 0.10 -2.50 -9.35
CA TYR A 544 -1.30 -2.12 -9.44
C TYR A 544 -1.81 -1.39 -8.19
N MET A 545 -1.09 -1.46 -7.08
CA MET A 545 -1.44 -0.75 -5.84
C MET A 545 -1.12 0.74 -5.95
N HIS A 546 -0.14 1.11 -6.80
CA HIS A 546 0.26 2.49 -6.99
C HIS A 546 -0.94 3.38 -7.33
N ARG A 547 -1.20 4.39 -6.48
CA ARG A 547 -2.31 5.35 -6.58
C ARG A 547 -3.71 4.73 -6.56
N ASN A 548 -3.80 3.45 -6.17
CA ASN A 548 -5.04 2.72 -5.94
C ASN A 548 -5.23 2.35 -4.47
N PHE A 549 -4.20 1.91 -3.79
CA PHE A 549 -4.19 1.68 -2.36
C PHE A 549 -3.66 2.92 -1.63
N PHE A 550 -2.54 3.40 -2.06
CA PHE A 550 -1.75 4.54 -1.59
C PHE A 550 -0.77 4.96 -2.71
N VAL A 551 0.14 5.89 -2.47
CA VAL A 551 1.34 6.05 -3.29
C VAL A 551 2.36 5.03 -2.82
N ASP A 552 2.83 4.19 -3.73
CA ASP A 552 3.73 3.08 -3.39
C ASP A 552 5.07 3.59 -2.87
N ASP A 553 5.60 2.91 -1.87
CA ASP A 553 6.94 3.06 -1.35
C ASP A 553 7.75 1.79 -1.67
N PRO A 554 8.77 1.87 -2.54
CA PRO A 554 9.65 0.74 -2.86
C PRO A 554 10.79 0.57 -1.87
N ASP A 555 10.84 1.37 -0.80
CA ASP A 555 11.99 1.61 0.06
C ASP A 555 13.09 2.46 -0.59
N ALA A 556 14.06 2.89 0.20
CA ALA A 556 15.14 3.75 -0.25
C ALA A 556 16.13 3.03 -1.17
N PHE A 557 16.65 3.74 -2.14
CA PHE A 557 17.76 3.26 -2.95
C PHE A 557 19.11 3.65 -2.36
N ASN A 558 20.13 2.84 -2.64
CA ASN A 558 21.51 3.08 -2.25
C ASN A 558 22.41 3.17 -3.48
N THR A 559 23.27 4.16 -3.51
CA THR A 559 24.16 4.43 -4.66
C THR A 559 25.63 4.52 -4.29
N VAL A 560 26.01 4.96 -3.08
CA VAL A 560 27.41 5.12 -2.70
C VAL A 560 28.18 3.80 -2.73
N SER A 561 29.47 3.89 -3.09
CA SER A 561 30.30 2.68 -3.23
C SER A 561 30.53 1.99 -1.88
N GLN A 562 30.63 2.74 -0.79
CA GLN A 562 30.80 2.23 0.55
C GLN A 562 30.00 3.05 1.56
N SER A 563 29.05 2.39 2.21
CA SER A 563 28.28 3.02 3.27
C SER A 563 29.04 2.89 4.57
N PHE A 564 29.64 3.98 5.11
CA PHE A 564 29.98 4.02 6.53
C PHE A 564 30.77 5.23 6.94
N ARG A 565 30.12 6.07 7.74
CA ARG A 565 30.86 6.89 8.68
C ARG A 565 30.96 6.25 10.07
N ASN A 566 29.97 5.47 10.50
CA ASN A 566 29.84 5.14 11.93
C ASN A 566 29.33 3.76 12.28
N THR A 567 29.29 2.76 11.39
CA THR A 567 28.81 1.44 11.78
C THR A 567 29.88 0.39 11.88
N SER A 568 29.81 -0.46 12.90
CA SER A 568 30.73 -1.58 13.14
C SER A 568 30.55 -2.76 12.17
N ARG A 569 29.68 -2.64 11.16
CA ARG A 569 29.39 -3.73 10.21
C ARG A 569 30.14 -3.50 8.90
N SER A 570 31.15 -4.33 8.65
CA SER A 570 31.84 -4.40 7.35
C SER A 570 30.84 -4.82 6.27
N ARG A 571 30.72 -4.03 5.19
CA ARG A 571 29.92 -4.38 4.03
C ARG A 571 30.78 -4.41 2.78
N SER A 572 30.38 -5.23 1.81
CA SER A 572 31.01 -5.25 0.50
C SER A 572 30.74 -3.92 -0.23
N ALA A 573 31.67 -3.51 -1.08
CA ALA A 573 31.48 -2.34 -1.94
C ALA A 573 30.30 -2.58 -2.90
N LEU A 574 29.43 -1.57 -3.06
CA LEU A 574 28.37 -1.59 -4.05
C LEU A 574 28.96 -1.21 -5.42
N SER A 575 28.86 -2.10 -6.42
CA SER A 575 29.31 -1.80 -7.77
C SER A 575 28.46 -0.68 -8.39
N LEU A 576 28.94 -0.02 -9.45
CA LEU A 576 28.15 0.98 -10.16
C LEU A 576 26.89 0.35 -10.76
N ALA A 577 27.00 -0.81 -11.41
CA ALA A 577 25.85 -1.52 -11.96
C ALA A 577 24.81 -1.90 -10.91
N ALA A 578 25.23 -2.26 -9.70
CA ALA A 578 24.30 -2.53 -8.59
C ALA A 578 23.63 -1.25 -8.06
N ALA A 579 24.33 -0.12 -8.06
CA ALA A 579 23.75 1.17 -7.71
C ALA A 579 22.73 1.64 -8.77
N GLU A 580 23.06 1.46 -10.06
CA GLU A 580 22.13 1.70 -11.17
C GLU A 580 20.86 0.83 -11.03
N ALA A 581 21.00 -0.45 -10.66
CA ALA A 581 19.86 -1.33 -10.43
C ALA A 581 19.02 -0.88 -9.21
N SER A 582 19.66 -0.42 -8.12
CA SER A 582 18.97 0.06 -6.94
C SER A 582 18.11 1.29 -7.23
N ILE A 583 18.70 2.32 -7.85
CA ILE A 583 17.97 3.55 -8.19
C ILE A 583 16.91 3.31 -9.28
N ALA A 584 17.18 2.41 -10.24
CA ALA A 584 16.23 2.03 -11.28
C ALA A 584 15.00 1.35 -10.72
N LEU A 585 15.14 0.49 -9.68
CA LEU A 585 14.02 -0.19 -9.04
C LEU A 585 13.09 0.82 -8.37
N SER A 586 13.63 1.81 -7.67
CA SER A 586 12.84 2.92 -7.11
C SER A 586 12.14 3.73 -8.22
N ALA A 587 12.84 4.02 -9.31
CA ALA A 587 12.27 4.78 -10.42
C ALA A 587 11.10 4.05 -11.10
N VAL A 588 11.20 2.73 -11.37
CA VAL A 588 10.12 1.95 -12.01
C VAL A 588 8.89 1.81 -11.13
N CYS A 589 9.02 1.94 -9.81
CA CYS A 589 7.89 1.99 -8.88
C CYS A 589 6.98 3.20 -9.17
N GLY A 590 7.54 4.35 -9.58
CA GLY A 590 6.81 5.58 -9.87
C GLY A 590 6.21 6.27 -8.64
N GLY A 591 6.52 5.78 -7.44
CA GLY A 591 6.03 6.22 -6.15
C GLY A 591 7.03 7.05 -5.36
N MET A 592 7.21 6.75 -4.06
CA MET A 592 8.21 7.39 -3.23
C MET A 592 9.61 7.17 -3.80
N TYR A 593 10.50 8.15 -3.59
CA TYR A 593 11.85 8.11 -4.15
C TYR A 593 12.83 8.65 -3.13
N GLU A 594 13.49 7.74 -2.43
CA GLU A 594 14.25 8.03 -1.23
C GLU A 594 15.72 7.64 -1.35
N ILE A 595 16.61 8.54 -0.95
CA ILE A 595 18.04 8.25 -0.83
C ILE A 595 18.28 7.60 0.53
N GLY A 596 18.91 6.42 0.54
CA GLY A 596 19.30 5.71 1.75
C GLY A 596 20.77 5.88 2.13
N ASP A 597 21.50 6.77 1.48
CA ASP A 597 22.93 6.96 1.66
C ASP A 597 23.29 8.16 2.56
N ASP A 598 24.49 8.12 3.16
CA ASP A 598 25.12 9.32 3.73
C ASP A 598 25.41 10.30 2.60
N MET A 599 24.71 11.44 2.59
CA MET A 599 24.82 12.44 1.53
C MET A 599 26.18 13.12 1.42
N LEU A 600 26.97 13.13 2.50
CA LEU A 600 28.33 13.68 2.45
C LEU A 600 29.30 12.71 1.75
N ILE A 601 29.04 11.41 1.85
CA ILE A 601 29.76 10.41 1.06
C ILE A 601 29.31 10.52 -0.40
N LEU A 602 28.00 10.57 -0.64
CA LEU A 602 27.42 10.72 -1.97
C LEU A 602 27.99 11.95 -2.70
N GLY A 603 28.09 13.09 -2.02
CA GLY A 603 28.65 14.31 -2.59
C GLY A 603 30.14 14.22 -2.96
N ALA A 604 30.88 13.27 -2.40
CA ALA A 604 32.27 13.01 -2.74
C ALA A 604 32.43 12.05 -3.94
N GLU A 605 31.43 11.28 -4.29
CA GLU A 605 31.43 10.27 -5.36
C GLU A 605 30.66 10.77 -6.59
N LYS A 606 31.33 11.44 -7.52
CA LYS A 606 30.72 12.15 -8.66
C LYS A 606 29.87 11.24 -9.57
N ASP A 607 30.33 10.03 -9.83
CA ASP A 607 29.62 9.04 -10.66
C ASP A 607 28.32 8.57 -9.99
N ARG A 608 28.31 8.51 -8.66
CA ARG A 608 27.14 8.13 -7.86
C ARG A 608 26.17 9.30 -7.72
N LEU A 609 26.67 10.49 -7.48
CA LEU A 609 25.86 11.70 -7.44
C LEU A 609 25.17 11.95 -8.78
N ALA A 610 25.84 11.68 -9.91
CA ALA A 610 25.24 11.79 -11.22
C ALA A 610 24.01 10.87 -11.42
N LEU A 611 23.94 9.72 -10.76
CA LEU A 611 22.74 8.87 -10.77
C LEU A 611 21.57 9.57 -10.06
N VAL A 612 21.82 10.17 -8.91
CA VAL A 612 20.80 10.86 -8.10
C VAL A 612 20.32 12.14 -8.78
N GLU A 613 21.17 12.81 -9.54
CA GLU A 613 20.85 14.03 -10.30
C GLU A 613 20.24 13.74 -11.68
N ASN A 614 20.15 12.47 -12.10
CA ASN A 614 19.65 12.10 -13.42
C ASN A 614 18.16 12.46 -13.57
N GLN A 615 17.85 13.35 -14.50
CA GLN A 615 16.50 13.88 -14.70
C GLN A 615 15.53 12.86 -15.26
N ASP A 616 15.98 11.91 -16.09
CA ASP A 616 15.10 10.86 -16.61
C ASP A 616 14.59 9.99 -15.47
N LEU A 617 15.44 9.63 -14.51
CA LEU A 617 15.06 8.87 -13.33
C LEU A 617 14.14 9.67 -12.40
N LEU A 618 14.48 10.95 -12.14
CA LEU A 618 13.67 11.85 -11.31
C LEU A 618 12.30 12.16 -11.89
N ASN A 619 12.16 12.12 -13.21
CA ASN A 619 10.88 12.38 -13.86
C ASN A 619 9.89 11.24 -13.64
N MET A 620 10.31 9.99 -13.45
CA MET A 620 9.43 8.84 -13.25
C MET A 620 8.56 8.99 -11.99
N PRO A 621 9.11 9.20 -10.77
CA PRO A 621 8.29 9.45 -9.58
C PRO A 621 7.49 10.77 -9.65
N LYS A 622 8.02 11.82 -10.31
CA LYS A 622 7.29 13.08 -10.52
C LYS A 622 6.10 12.90 -11.45
N LEU A 623 6.20 12.03 -12.45
CA LEU A 623 5.09 11.64 -13.32
C LEU A 623 4.02 10.87 -12.52
N GLY A 624 4.43 10.10 -11.50
CA GLY A 624 3.55 9.40 -10.58
C GLY A 624 2.80 8.23 -11.26
N ARG A 625 3.50 7.47 -12.10
CA ARG A 625 3.00 6.27 -12.78
C ARG A 625 3.96 5.12 -12.55
N ALA A 626 3.45 4.01 -12.04
CA ALA A 626 4.23 2.78 -11.96
C ALA A 626 4.49 2.20 -13.35
N SER A 627 5.69 1.70 -13.57
CA SER A 627 6.00 0.90 -14.75
C SER A 627 5.28 -0.45 -14.69
N THR A 628 4.73 -0.90 -15.80
CA THR A 628 4.07 -2.20 -15.88
C THR A 628 5.11 -3.31 -16.00
N PRO A 629 5.15 -4.30 -15.10
CA PRO A 629 6.01 -5.47 -15.23
C PRO A 629 5.41 -6.42 -16.27
N ILE A 630 5.83 -6.30 -17.52
CA ILE A 630 5.20 -6.99 -18.65
C ILE A 630 5.37 -8.52 -18.61
N ASP A 631 6.37 -8.99 -17.93
CA ASP A 631 6.69 -10.42 -17.75
C ASP A 631 6.26 -10.98 -16.39
N LEU A 632 5.47 -10.26 -15.60
CA LEU A 632 5.13 -10.59 -14.19
C LEU A 632 4.84 -12.07 -13.93
N LEU A 633 3.98 -12.70 -14.73
CA LEU A 633 3.65 -14.13 -14.60
C LEU A 633 4.13 -14.95 -15.81
N SER A 634 4.85 -14.30 -16.73
CA SER A 634 5.35 -14.94 -17.96
C SER A 634 6.87 -14.94 -18.09
N TYR A 635 7.61 -14.41 -17.10
CA TYR A 635 9.07 -14.37 -17.15
C TYR A 635 9.68 -15.76 -17.37
N GLU A 636 10.79 -15.82 -18.07
CA GLU A 636 11.49 -17.08 -18.29
C GLU A 636 12.13 -17.58 -16.98
N PRO A 637 12.10 -18.90 -16.70
CA PRO A 637 12.68 -19.42 -15.45
C PRO A 637 14.14 -19.05 -15.22
N GLN A 638 14.89 -18.77 -16.29
CA GLN A 638 16.29 -18.37 -16.24
C GLN A 638 16.48 -16.92 -15.78
N ASP A 639 15.43 -16.11 -15.74
CA ASP A 639 15.46 -14.73 -15.21
C ASP A 639 15.20 -14.69 -13.70
N GLU A 640 14.78 -15.84 -13.12
CA GLU A 640 14.54 -16.08 -11.69
C GLU A 640 13.31 -15.37 -11.13
N GLN A 641 13.03 -14.15 -11.59
CA GLN A 641 11.88 -13.34 -11.20
C GLN A 641 11.52 -12.34 -12.32
N PRO A 642 10.39 -11.60 -12.22
CA PRO A 642 10.03 -10.57 -13.20
C PRO A 642 11.17 -9.58 -13.41
N SER A 643 11.52 -9.31 -14.65
CA SER A 643 12.71 -8.56 -14.99
C SER A 643 12.48 -7.42 -15.97
N ILE A 644 11.32 -7.36 -16.62
CA ILE A 644 11.06 -6.43 -17.72
C ILE A 644 9.90 -5.51 -17.36
N PHE A 645 10.20 -4.20 -17.28
CA PHE A 645 9.24 -3.16 -16.96
C PHE A 645 9.09 -2.19 -18.12
N PHE A 646 7.88 -1.72 -18.34
CA PHE A 646 7.57 -0.77 -19.40
C PHE A 646 6.73 0.39 -18.88
N LEU A 647 7.19 1.62 -19.14
CA LEU A 647 6.47 2.85 -18.81
C LEU A 647 6.26 3.66 -20.08
N ARG A 648 5.00 3.95 -20.42
CA ARG A 648 4.69 4.96 -21.39
C ARG A 648 4.58 6.32 -20.70
N GLU A 649 5.62 7.15 -20.84
CA GLU A 649 5.66 8.46 -20.18
C GLU A 649 4.75 9.46 -20.89
N SER A 650 4.81 9.48 -22.23
CA SER A 650 4.01 10.38 -23.09
C SER A 650 3.49 9.62 -24.31
N PRO A 651 2.67 10.23 -25.16
CA PRO A 651 2.33 9.66 -26.46
C PRO A 651 3.54 9.37 -27.35
N ARG A 652 4.65 10.09 -27.14
CA ARG A 652 5.87 10.00 -27.92
C ARG A 652 6.99 9.21 -27.25
N GLN A 653 7.08 9.23 -25.91
CA GLN A 653 8.21 8.73 -25.14
C GLN A 653 7.82 7.56 -24.24
N ALA A 654 8.68 6.54 -24.18
CA ALA A 654 8.52 5.40 -23.30
C ALA A 654 9.87 4.95 -22.75
N ILE A 655 9.86 4.35 -21.55
CA ILE A 655 11.04 3.74 -20.92
C ILE A 655 10.82 2.23 -20.85
N LEU A 656 11.79 1.48 -21.37
CA LEU A 656 11.93 0.05 -21.24
C LEU A 656 13.06 -0.25 -20.26
N THR A 657 12.76 -0.88 -19.13
CA THR A 657 13.75 -1.26 -18.11
C THR A 657 13.86 -2.79 -18.08
N VAL A 658 15.09 -3.30 -18.16
CA VAL A 658 15.38 -4.73 -18.11
C VAL A 658 16.45 -4.98 -17.06
N PHE A 659 16.09 -5.73 -16.02
CA PHE A 659 17.01 -6.18 -14.98
C PHE A 659 17.61 -7.53 -15.36
N ASN A 660 18.87 -7.72 -15.06
CA ASN A 660 19.48 -9.05 -14.98
C ASN A 660 19.73 -9.38 -13.50
N TRP A 661 18.81 -10.15 -12.92
CA TRP A 661 18.87 -10.56 -11.51
C TRP A 661 19.87 -11.70 -11.23
N THR A 662 20.47 -12.26 -12.29
CA THR A 662 21.21 -13.52 -12.23
C THR A 662 22.71 -13.33 -12.14
N GLU A 663 23.42 -14.41 -11.81
CA GLU A 663 24.88 -14.47 -11.79
C GLU A 663 25.52 -14.66 -13.19
N GLY A 664 24.72 -14.85 -14.21
CA GLY A 664 25.16 -15.05 -15.58
C GLY A 664 24.65 -13.98 -16.55
N PRO A 665 25.22 -13.88 -17.76
CA PRO A 665 24.72 -12.94 -18.76
C PRO A 665 23.33 -13.35 -19.25
N ARG A 666 22.48 -12.34 -19.53
CA ARG A 666 21.12 -12.55 -20.08
C ARG A 666 20.97 -11.83 -21.41
N SER A 667 20.05 -12.31 -22.23
CA SER A 667 19.72 -11.68 -23.52
C SER A 667 18.21 -11.69 -23.72
N HIS A 668 17.68 -10.56 -24.21
CA HIS A 668 16.26 -10.38 -24.47
C HIS A 668 16.04 -9.77 -25.85
N ILE A 669 14.95 -10.17 -26.51
CA ILE A 669 14.45 -9.56 -27.75
C ILE A 669 13.02 -9.11 -27.45
N LEU A 670 12.80 -7.81 -27.51
CA LEU A 670 11.56 -7.18 -27.08
C LEU A 670 10.90 -6.48 -28.26
N ASP A 671 9.83 -7.07 -28.76
CA ASP A 671 9.05 -6.54 -29.89
C ASP A 671 8.28 -5.29 -29.43
N LEU A 672 8.47 -4.17 -30.11
CA LEU A 672 7.85 -2.90 -29.79
C LEU A 672 6.31 -2.95 -29.92
N ALA A 673 5.80 -3.70 -30.89
CA ALA A 673 4.35 -3.84 -31.05
C ALA A 673 3.74 -4.67 -29.89
N ALA A 674 4.47 -5.66 -29.37
CA ALA A 674 4.05 -6.41 -28.17
C ALA A 674 4.04 -5.53 -26.91
N LEU A 675 4.83 -4.44 -26.87
CA LEU A 675 4.80 -3.42 -25.82
C LEU A 675 3.67 -2.38 -26.02
N GLY A 676 2.81 -2.56 -27.01
CA GLY A 676 1.71 -1.63 -27.35
C GLY A 676 2.18 -0.37 -28.08
N LEU A 677 3.39 -0.36 -28.61
CA LEU A 677 3.88 0.74 -29.44
C LEU A 677 3.38 0.60 -30.89
N PRO A 678 3.02 1.70 -31.60
CA PRO A 678 2.45 1.63 -32.94
C PRO A 678 3.34 0.91 -33.95
N ALA A 679 2.82 -0.12 -34.60
CA ALA A 679 3.51 -0.82 -35.67
C ALA A 679 3.71 0.09 -36.91
N GLY A 680 4.88 0.01 -37.52
CA GLY A 680 5.20 0.80 -38.70
C GLY A 680 5.70 2.24 -38.43
N HIS A 681 5.74 2.66 -37.17
CA HIS A 681 6.45 3.87 -36.75
C HIS A 681 7.95 3.62 -36.71
N THR A 682 8.71 4.68 -36.78
CA THR A 682 10.16 4.65 -36.60
C THR A 682 10.51 5.18 -35.22
N TYR A 683 11.41 4.48 -34.54
CA TYR A 683 11.83 4.81 -33.19
C TYR A 683 13.31 5.15 -33.16
N SER A 684 13.70 6.11 -32.33
CA SER A 684 15.05 6.28 -31.84
C SER A 684 15.14 5.82 -30.38
N ALA A 685 16.32 5.37 -29.98
CA ALA A 685 16.54 4.85 -28.65
C ALA A 685 17.87 5.35 -28.08
N ARG A 686 17.92 5.56 -26.77
CA ARG A 686 19.15 5.82 -26.01
C ARG A 686 19.12 5.07 -24.69
N ASP A 687 20.28 4.72 -24.19
CA ASP A 687 20.41 4.22 -22.82
C ASP A 687 20.44 5.39 -21.83
N ILE A 688 19.77 5.24 -20.67
CA ILE A 688 19.68 6.30 -19.67
C ILE A 688 20.96 6.42 -18.83
N PHE A 689 21.64 5.29 -18.59
CA PHE A 689 22.88 5.28 -17.80
C PHE A 689 24.13 5.46 -18.67
N GLU A 690 24.09 4.97 -19.90
CA GLU A 690 25.22 5.01 -20.82
C GLU A 690 24.85 5.80 -22.10
N GLU A 691 24.89 7.13 -22.04
CA GLU A 691 24.49 8.02 -23.16
C GLU A 691 25.16 7.69 -24.51
N ASN A 692 26.37 7.16 -24.51
CA ASN A 692 27.14 6.83 -25.72
C ASN A 692 26.96 5.35 -26.14
N ALA A 693 26.22 4.54 -25.41
CA ALA A 693 25.97 3.16 -25.78
C ALA A 693 25.00 3.09 -26.97
N THR A 694 25.33 2.27 -27.94
CA THR A 694 24.41 2.00 -29.05
C THR A 694 23.33 1.05 -28.57
N VAL A 695 22.08 1.45 -28.72
CA VAL A 695 20.92 0.56 -28.51
C VAL A 695 20.64 -0.18 -29.82
N ASP A 696 20.66 -1.50 -29.78
CA ASP A 696 20.32 -2.33 -30.94
C ASP A 696 18.79 -2.33 -31.12
N LEU A 697 18.35 -1.49 -32.06
CA LEU A 697 16.95 -1.32 -32.46
C LEU A 697 16.78 -1.71 -33.92
N GLU A 698 16.49 -2.98 -34.17
CA GLU A 698 16.37 -3.53 -35.52
C GLU A 698 15.07 -4.34 -35.71
N GLY A 699 14.44 -4.17 -36.87
CA GLY A 699 13.24 -4.94 -37.23
C GLY A 699 12.02 -4.70 -36.35
N GLY A 700 11.92 -3.54 -35.69
CA GLY A 700 10.83 -3.24 -34.76
C GLY A 700 10.99 -3.86 -33.37
N ALA A 701 12.20 -4.30 -33.01
CA ALA A 701 12.50 -4.87 -31.72
C ALA A 701 13.75 -4.23 -31.10
N VAL A 702 13.76 -4.13 -29.78
CA VAL A 702 14.98 -3.84 -28.98
C VAL A 702 15.65 -5.16 -28.67
N ARG A 703 16.96 -5.24 -28.99
CA ARG A 703 17.79 -6.42 -28.69
C ARG A 703 18.79 -6.07 -27.59
N ILE A 704 18.72 -6.79 -26.49
CA ILE A 704 19.69 -6.72 -25.40
C ILE A 704 20.50 -8.03 -25.45
N THR A 705 21.78 -7.95 -25.78
CA THR A 705 22.61 -9.13 -25.95
C THR A 705 23.68 -9.17 -24.88
N ASN A 706 23.80 -10.31 -24.18
CA ASN A 706 24.81 -10.54 -23.14
C ASN A 706 24.86 -9.44 -22.08
N GLN A 707 23.68 -8.99 -21.60
CA GLN A 707 23.59 -8.08 -20.45
C GLN A 707 24.36 -8.67 -19.27
N ALA A 708 25.23 -7.86 -18.68
CA ALA A 708 26.08 -8.28 -17.57
C ALA A 708 25.25 -8.82 -16.38
N PRO A 709 25.78 -9.74 -15.59
CA PRO A 709 25.16 -10.15 -14.34
C PRO A 709 24.90 -8.99 -13.39
N GLN A 710 23.84 -9.07 -12.58
CA GLN A 710 23.55 -8.10 -11.51
C GLN A 710 23.54 -6.65 -12.02
N SER A 711 22.79 -6.41 -13.10
CA SER A 711 22.76 -5.10 -13.77
C SER A 711 21.36 -4.74 -14.25
N VAL A 712 21.19 -3.50 -14.67
CA VAL A 712 19.98 -3.00 -15.32
C VAL A 712 20.32 -2.32 -16.63
N ARG A 713 19.39 -2.38 -17.59
CA ARG A 713 19.39 -1.52 -18.80
C ARG A 713 18.10 -0.71 -18.78
N MET A 714 18.21 0.60 -18.86
CA MET A 714 17.07 1.50 -19.01
C MET A 714 17.15 2.20 -20.36
N ILE A 715 16.20 1.90 -21.23
CA ILE A 715 16.22 2.36 -22.62
C ILE A 715 15.04 3.29 -22.82
N MET A 716 15.32 4.54 -23.15
CA MET A 716 14.34 5.51 -23.59
C MET A 716 14.06 5.33 -25.06
N LEU A 717 12.79 5.10 -25.40
CA LEU A 717 12.28 4.94 -26.76
C LEU A 717 11.52 6.21 -27.15
N ILE A 718 11.83 6.78 -28.30
CA ILE A 718 11.21 7.99 -28.82
C ILE A 718 10.56 7.68 -30.17
N ASP A 719 9.25 7.88 -30.28
CA ASP A 719 8.49 7.72 -31.51
C ASP A 719 8.71 8.95 -32.40
N ASN A 720 9.42 8.77 -33.50
CA ASN A 720 9.76 9.84 -34.44
C ASN A 720 8.57 10.30 -35.31
N ASN A 721 7.46 9.59 -35.27
CA ASN A 721 6.24 9.91 -36.01
C ASN A 721 5.26 10.76 -35.18
N VAL A 722 5.53 10.96 -33.90
CA VAL A 722 4.72 11.75 -32.97
C VAL A 722 5.46 13.05 -32.63
N SER A 723 4.78 14.18 -32.78
CA SER A 723 5.33 15.49 -32.40
C SER A 723 5.12 15.78 -30.91
N VAL A 724 6.07 16.48 -30.32
CA VAL A 724 5.92 16.99 -28.94
C VAL A 724 4.90 18.14 -28.92
N SER A 725 4.03 18.14 -27.92
CA SER A 725 3.12 19.26 -27.63
C SER A 725 3.27 19.69 -26.17
N ALA A 726 3.13 20.99 -25.91
CA ALA A 726 3.19 21.49 -24.53
C ALA A 726 2.09 20.87 -23.64
N PRO A 727 2.28 20.81 -22.30
CA PRO A 727 1.28 20.36 -21.37
C PRO A 727 -0.05 21.12 -21.53
N VAL A 728 -1.16 20.40 -21.57
CA VAL A 728 -2.50 21.00 -21.52
C VAL A 728 -2.90 21.13 -20.07
N VAL A 729 -2.96 22.38 -19.57
CA VAL A 729 -3.06 22.69 -18.13
C VAL A 729 -4.46 23.16 -17.77
N HIS A 730 -5.03 22.60 -16.72
CA HIS A 730 -6.25 23.01 -16.04
C HIS A 730 -5.92 23.43 -14.61
N ALA A 731 -6.00 24.74 -14.33
CA ALA A 731 -5.71 25.27 -13.00
C ALA A 731 -6.96 25.78 -12.31
N GLU A 732 -7.07 25.49 -11.02
CA GLU A 732 -8.08 26.04 -10.10
C GLU A 732 -7.43 27.10 -9.23
N VAL A 733 -7.73 28.37 -9.53
CA VAL A 733 -7.17 29.53 -8.82
C VAL A 733 -8.33 30.41 -8.36
N PRO A 734 -8.43 30.75 -7.07
CA PRO A 734 -9.49 31.63 -6.59
C PRO A 734 -9.31 33.05 -7.14
N ALA A 735 -10.39 33.69 -7.57
CA ALA A 735 -10.36 35.07 -8.03
C ALA A 735 -10.10 36.08 -6.89
N GLU A 736 -10.44 35.69 -5.66
CA GLU A 736 -10.32 36.55 -4.49
C GLU A 736 -9.71 35.77 -3.31
N ALA A 737 -8.92 36.44 -2.47
CA ALA A 737 -8.38 35.91 -1.23
C ALA A 737 -8.49 36.97 -0.12
N LYS A 738 -8.50 36.55 1.15
CA LYS A 738 -8.49 37.48 2.29
C LYS A 738 -7.07 37.61 2.83
N VAL A 739 -6.71 38.85 3.14
CA VAL A 739 -5.40 39.11 3.75
C VAL A 739 -5.29 38.41 5.10
N GLY A 740 -4.21 37.62 5.29
CA GLY A 740 -3.93 36.86 6.50
C GLY A 740 -4.65 35.52 6.60
N GLU A 741 -5.44 35.14 5.60
CA GLU A 741 -6.04 33.80 5.50
C GLU A 741 -5.34 32.98 4.41
N ALA A 742 -5.11 31.70 4.71
CA ALA A 742 -4.54 30.76 3.73
C ALA A 742 -5.58 30.40 2.67
N PHE A 743 -5.17 30.37 1.41
CA PHE A 743 -5.96 29.84 0.30
C PHE A 743 -5.14 28.81 -0.49
N SER A 744 -5.83 27.95 -1.21
CA SER A 744 -5.21 26.87 -1.97
C SER A 744 -5.38 27.09 -3.48
N LEU A 745 -4.38 26.66 -4.22
CA LEU A 745 -4.37 26.57 -5.67
C LEU A 745 -4.11 25.12 -6.09
N SER A 746 -4.63 24.70 -7.22
CA SER A 746 -4.34 23.38 -7.79
C SER A 746 -4.21 23.43 -9.30
N ALA A 747 -3.45 22.51 -9.88
CA ALA A 747 -3.36 22.32 -11.31
C ALA A 747 -3.29 20.85 -11.68
N GLN A 748 -3.86 20.52 -12.82
CA GLN A 748 -3.82 19.19 -13.44
C GLN A 748 -3.49 19.33 -14.91
N THR A 749 -2.96 18.28 -15.51
CA THR A 749 -2.69 18.22 -16.95
C THR A 749 -3.45 17.07 -17.60
N GLU A 750 -3.75 17.22 -18.89
CA GLU A 750 -4.26 16.12 -19.71
C GLU A 750 -3.10 15.23 -20.21
N ASP A 751 -3.41 13.96 -20.43
CA ASP A 751 -2.46 12.99 -21.01
C ASP A 751 -2.28 13.17 -22.53
N SER A 752 -3.00 14.09 -23.15
CA SER A 752 -2.95 14.37 -24.61
C SER A 752 -1.73 15.18 -25.03
N GLY A 753 -1.09 15.87 -24.09
CA GLY A 753 0.14 16.64 -24.31
C GLY A 753 1.34 15.98 -23.67
N ASP A 754 2.41 16.76 -23.50
CA ASP A 754 3.58 16.39 -22.71
C ASP A 754 3.20 16.32 -21.22
N PRO A 755 3.18 15.14 -20.57
CA PRO A 755 2.74 15.00 -19.19
C PRO A 755 3.64 15.78 -18.21
N ALA A 756 3.01 16.43 -17.25
CA ALA A 756 3.70 17.31 -16.33
C ALA A 756 4.53 16.56 -15.28
N VAL A 757 5.77 17.01 -15.09
CA VAL A 757 6.70 16.58 -14.04
C VAL A 757 7.11 17.71 -13.10
N GLY A 758 6.75 18.97 -13.43
CA GLY A 758 7.03 20.14 -12.61
C GLY A 758 5.88 21.14 -12.64
N TYR A 759 5.59 21.75 -11.49
CA TYR A 759 4.62 22.84 -11.32
C TYR A 759 5.25 23.92 -10.46
N HIS A 760 5.34 25.13 -10.98
CA HIS A 760 5.91 26.28 -10.27
C HIS A 760 4.93 27.43 -10.25
N TRP A 761 4.56 27.87 -9.06
CA TRP A 761 3.64 28.97 -8.80
C TRP A 761 4.42 30.19 -8.31
N ASP A 762 4.44 31.27 -9.06
CA ASP A 762 4.88 32.59 -8.62
C ASP A 762 3.62 33.38 -8.17
N PHE A 763 3.55 33.76 -6.90
CA PHE A 763 2.38 34.44 -6.34
C PHE A 763 2.32 35.95 -6.60
N GLY A 764 3.33 36.51 -7.28
CA GLY A 764 3.38 37.91 -7.65
C GLY A 764 3.66 38.87 -6.50
N ASP A 765 4.02 38.35 -5.33
CA ASP A 765 4.44 39.12 -4.14
C ASP A 765 5.92 38.92 -3.79
N GLY A 766 6.64 38.20 -4.63
CA GLY A 766 8.06 37.84 -4.43
C GLY A 766 8.24 36.47 -3.78
N THR A 767 7.16 35.73 -3.55
CA THR A 767 7.20 34.35 -3.05
C THR A 767 6.71 33.36 -4.10
N SER A 768 7.11 32.10 -3.96
CA SER A 768 6.72 31.03 -4.87
C SER A 768 6.52 29.72 -4.14
N ALA A 769 5.88 28.74 -4.79
CA ALA A 769 5.75 27.36 -4.34
C ALA A 769 5.78 26.40 -5.52
N ASP A 770 6.18 25.14 -5.26
CA ASP A 770 6.14 24.08 -6.25
C ASP A 770 5.15 23.00 -5.85
N GLY A 771 4.66 22.25 -6.86
CA GLY A 771 3.74 21.12 -6.71
C GLY A 771 2.41 21.32 -7.39
N ARG A 772 1.69 20.22 -7.60
CA ARG A 772 0.33 20.25 -8.19
C ARG A 772 -0.69 21.00 -7.33
N LYS A 773 -0.41 21.12 -6.04
CA LYS A 773 -1.18 21.92 -5.08
C LYS A 773 -0.24 22.86 -4.35
N ALA A 774 -0.68 24.10 -4.21
CA ALA A 774 0.02 25.12 -3.47
C ALA A 774 -0.94 25.82 -2.50
N ALA A 775 -0.42 26.32 -1.39
CA ALA A 775 -1.15 27.19 -0.48
C ALA A 775 -0.36 28.47 -0.25
N HIS A 776 -1.06 29.60 -0.14
CA HIS A 776 -0.40 30.90 0.08
C HIS A 776 -1.22 31.80 1.01
N VAL A 777 -0.55 32.78 1.60
CA VAL A 777 -1.15 33.80 2.47
C VAL A 777 -0.62 35.18 2.05
N TYR A 778 -1.46 36.03 1.49
CA TYR A 778 -1.09 37.41 1.22
C TYR A 778 -1.13 38.28 2.50
N THR A 779 -0.16 39.16 2.62
CA THR A 779 -0.01 40.03 3.80
C THR A 779 -0.54 41.44 3.58
N ARG A 780 -0.97 41.81 2.37
CA ARG A 780 -1.46 43.16 2.03
C ARG A 780 -2.60 43.14 1.03
N VAL A 781 -3.41 44.16 1.01
CA VAL A 781 -4.46 44.33 0.01
C VAL A 781 -3.84 44.84 -1.31
N ALA A 782 -3.97 44.07 -2.38
CA ALA A 782 -3.53 44.39 -3.73
C ALA A 782 -4.17 43.41 -4.74
N ASP A 783 -4.01 43.71 -6.03
CA ASP A 783 -4.23 42.74 -7.07
C ASP A 783 -2.86 42.06 -7.39
N PHE A 784 -2.76 40.76 -7.19
CA PHE A 784 -1.55 39.97 -7.43
C PHE A 784 -1.66 39.20 -8.74
N ASN A 785 -0.61 39.25 -9.55
CA ASN A 785 -0.50 38.47 -10.78
C ASN A 785 0.22 37.16 -10.46
N VAL A 786 -0.53 36.09 -10.36
CA VAL A 786 -0.02 34.74 -10.14
C VAL A 786 0.34 34.12 -11.48
N GLN A 787 1.54 33.58 -11.60
CA GLN A 787 1.97 32.81 -12.76
C GLN A 787 2.18 31.36 -12.39
N LEU A 788 1.53 30.45 -13.11
CA LEU A 788 1.82 29.01 -13.08
C LEU A 788 2.69 28.66 -14.29
N THR A 789 3.82 28.04 -14.05
CA THR A 789 4.65 27.38 -15.07
C THR A 789 4.59 25.88 -14.85
N VAL A 790 4.23 25.13 -15.91
CA VAL A 790 4.18 23.66 -15.87
C VAL A 790 5.22 23.13 -16.84
N GLU A 791 6.05 22.23 -16.37
CA GLU A 791 7.11 21.58 -17.13
C GLU A 791 6.71 20.15 -17.48
N GLY A 792 6.85 19.76 -18.73
CA GLY A 792 6.57 18.43 -19.24
C GLY A 792 7.78 17.51 -19.20
N VAL A 793 7.54 16.21 -19.22
CA VAL A 793 8.57 15.16 -19.16
C VAL A 793 9.53 15.21 -20.36
N GLU A 794 9.08 15.68 -21.50
CA GLU A 794 9.89 15.87 -22.72
C GLU A 794 10.55 17.26 -22.82
N GLY A 795 10.55 18.03 -21.73
CA GLY A 795 11.20 19.35 -21.65
C GLY A 795 10.40 20.49 -22.24
N THR A 796 9.15 20.31 -22.60
CA THR A 796 8.28 21.41 -23.00
C THR A 796 7.71 22.14 -21.79
N SER A 797 7.16 23.33 -21.96
CA SER A 797 6.53 24.06 -20.87
C SER A 797 5.27 24.81 -21.30
N ALA A 798 4.34 24.95 -20.36
CA ALA A 798 3.16 25.79 -20.51
C ALA A 798 3.10 26.83 -19.38
N LYS A 799 2.60 28.03 -19.68
CA LYS A 799 2.44 29.11 -18.70
C LYS A 799 1.01 29.62 -18.69
N GLN A 800 0.47 29.83 -17.49
CA GLN A 800 -0.84 30.47 -17.29
C GLN A 800 -0.70 31.61 -16.29
N ASN A 801 -1.45 32.68 -16.51
CA ASN A 801 -1.43 33.84 -15.62
C ASN A 801 -2.84 34.08 -15.06
N PHE A 802 -2.92 34.41 -13.79
CA PHE A 802 -4.16 34.65 -13.06
C PHE A 802 -4.02 35.95 -12.26
N THR A 803 -5.15 36.58 -11.98
CA THR A 803 -5.17 37.73 -11.06
C THR A 803 -5.97 37.36 -9.82
N ILE A 804 -5.36 37.46 -8.66
CA ILE A 804 -6.02 37.27 -7.37
C ILE A 804 -6.19 38.64 -6.69
N LYS A 805 -7.41 39.01 -6.41
CA LYS A 805 -7.76 40.22 -5.70
C LYS A 805 -7.81 39.98 -4.18
N THR A 806 -6.98 40.64 -3.40
CA THR A 806 -7.02 40.49 -1.98
C THR A 806 -7.97 41.53 -1.35
N THR A 807 -8.84 41.05 -0.43
CA THR A 807 -9.85 41.88 0.25
C THR A 807 -9.73 41.68 1.75
N GLY A 808 -10.12 42.75 2.54
CA GLY A 808 -10.14 42.68 3.98
C GLY A 808 -8.76 42.67 4.64
N GLY A 809 -8.44 43.64 5.44
CA GLY A 809 -7.30 43.60 6.35
C GLY A 809 -7.70 42.92 7.66
N LEU A 810 -6.75 42.28 8.34
CA LEU A 810 -6.88 41.99 9.76
C LEU A 810 -7.38 43.26 10.44
N ARG A 811 -8.54 43.20 11.10
CA ARG A 811 -8.95 44.33 11.98
C ARG A 811 -7.76 44.57 12.90
N GLN A 812 -7.13 45.75 12.79
CA GLN A 812 -6.19 46.20 13.79
C GLN A 812 -6.91 46.05 15.13
N GLN A 813 -6.36 45.25 16.02
CA GLN A 813 -6.80 45.31 17.41
C GLN A 813 -6.70 46.77 17.83
N PRO A 814 -7.72 47.34 18.47
CA PRO A 814 -7.65 48.72 18.96
C PRO A 814 -6.39 48.79 19.84
N ASN A 815 -5.58 49.79 19.58
CA ASN A 815 -4.41 50.11 20.37
C ASN A 815 -4.81 50.13 21.86
N LEU A 816 -4.36 49.14 22.60
CA LEU A 816 -4.36 49.15 24.05
C LEU A 816 -3.20 50.05 24.54
N THR A 817 -3.20 51.29 24.15
CA THR A 817 -2.52 52.35 24.86
C THR A 817 -3.59 53.09 25.65
N ASP A 818 -3.87 52.62 26.80
CA ASP A 818 -4.04 53.41 28.08
C ASP A 818 -4.65 52.50 29.17
N ASN A 819 -3.78 52.02 30.02
CA ASN A 819 -4.09 51.97 31.45
C ASN A 819 -2.87 51.43 32.22
N ARG A 820 -2.01 52.38 32.60
CA ARG A 820 -1.09 52.16 33.71
C ARG A 820 -1.92 52.10 34.98
N ARG A 821 -2.02 50.95 35.61
CA ARG A 821 -2.11 50.80 37.06
C ARG A 821 -1.12 49.75 37.49
N PHE A 822 -0.08 50.30 38.09
CA PHE A 822 0.82 49.55 38.98
C PHE A 822 -0.02 48.94 40.10
N VAL A 823 0.17 47.65 40.32
CA VAL A 823 -0.13 47.02 41.61
C VAL A 823 1.16 46.37 42.04
N GLU A 824 1.60 46.81 43.21
CA GLU A 824 2.81 46.34 43.88
C GLU A 824 2.74 44.85 44.24
N PRO A 825 3.90 44.19 44.45
CA PRO A 825 3.96 42.79 44.82
C PRO A 825 3.62 42.61 46.31
N MET A 826 2.71 41.69 46.61
CA MET A 826 2.60 41.13 47.97
C MET A 826 3.46 39.91 48.09
N ASP A 827 4.44 39.99 48.96
CA ASP A 827 5.14 38.86 49.57
C ASP A 827 4.17 37.95 50.33
N HIS A 828 4.21 36.64 50.03
CA HIS A 828 4.34 35.52 51.00
C HIS A 828 4.51 34.21 50.27
#